data_90bbd309ee080cc7d63e1e8425eaf015
#
_entry.id   90bbd309ee080cc7d63e1e8425eaf015
#
_cell.length_a   1.000
_cell.length_b   1.000
_cell.length_c   1.000
_cell.angle_alpha   90.00
_cell.angle_beta   90.00
_cell.angle_gamma   90.00
#
_symmetry.space_group_name_H-M   'P 1'
#
loop_
_entity.id
_entity.type
_entity.pdbx_description
1 polymer ?
#
loop_
_entity_poly.entity_id
_entity_poly.type
_entity_poly.pdbx_seq_one_letter_code
_entity_poly.pdbx_strand_id
1 'polypeptide(L)'
;MGDMTVDELKDKKLWFLWSAKPGRNGKVTKVPFAANGGATGTDDAHKGTWVSFDDAESARNQFRASGLGLKIPKGFFLLDIDHKDISDPFAQLMLSRFSSYAEVSPSGKGIHIIGQCDITKLPVHFDDRRKKLVLDSEYYQKCSDIGLELYIGDITNRYGTFTGNTINSLPIADCTQAVLTTLDKEMRKKPKAKYSAKRDGDRAVFDIVCDLRKQKNGDKFIRLYDKGDFSEYGSQSEADAALCALIAFRTGADPDAIDEVFRSSALYRSKWERDDYRENTINAGISACNGVFHRSKMEHPDFIKFNEQTGEPYVSVPLLAKYVREHLQYILVRDNGKQGLLKYVYEGGCYRLYADNMLLGIIKKYIADYDEELVKMSKVNEVLLHITTDLTYVSQDALNADEDIINFQNGILKITATDTELIPHSADILSTIQLPCEWSDEYIDTPVFDSYMDTITNGDEMVKQLLMEFIGVCISNVKGWRMKKALFLVGQGDTGKSQLKSLVERLLSRGNFIGIDLKEIESRFGTGAVYGTRLAGSSDMSFLSVDELKTFKKMTGGDSLFAEFKGQQAFEFTFNGLLWFCMNRLPKFGGDDGKWVYDRIMVVDCPNVIPKEQQDKQLLEKMYAERRGIVKKAVKALQTVIANGYRFTEPDSIAEARRDYQSANSTVISFYEECMCPWENGKIVRHCTTGRIYKVYQAWCRENNHGYARTAKEFREQLAGYLGGTFADVTTRQKGNTYYKDFTITEETKELYAKEYGYEETEFLAG
;
A
#
# COMPACT_ATOMS: atom_id res chain seq x y z
N MET A 1 26.03 -7.99 25.71
CA MET A 1 27.15 -8.88 25.29
C MET A 1 27.87 -8.15 24.18
N GLY A 2 29.22 -8.31 24.04
CA GLY A 2 29.95 -7.70 22.94
C GLY A 2 29.65 -8.46 21.64
N ASP A 3 29.68 -7.76 20.50
CA ASP A 3 29.53 -8.37 19.19
C ASP A 3 30.64 -9.38 18.93
N MET A 4 30.31 -10.51 18.33
CA MET A 4 31.23 -11.59 18.01
C MET A 4 31.32 -11.78 16.49
N THR A 5 32.48 -12.02 15.95
CA THR A 5 32.62 -12.40 14.54
C THR A 5 32.23 -13.86 14.32
N VAL A 6 31.88 -14.22 13.08
CA VAL A 6 31.60 -15.61 12.71
C VAL A 6 32.84 -16.48 12.86
N ASP A 7 34.03 -15.92 12.61
CA ASP A 7 35.30 -16.67 12.74
C ASP A 7 35.61 -16.99 14.21
N GLU A 8 35.35 -16.09 15.14
CA GLU A 8 35.42 -16.39 16.58
C GLU A 8 34.45 -17.50 17.03
N LEU A 9 33.28 -17.63 16.34
CA LEU A 9 32.39 -18.76 16.58
C LEU A 9 32.93 -20.05 15.99
N LYS A 10 33.62 -20.03 14.84
CA LYS A 10 34.25 -21.18 14.20
C LYS A 10 35.37 -21.76 15.04
N ASP A 11 36.13 -20.94 15.77
CA ASP A 11 37.21 -21.36 16.66
C ASP A 11 36.74 -22.19 17.86
N LYS A 12 35.44 -22.13 18.18
CA LYS A 12 34.88 -22.88 19.30
C LYS A 12 34.63 -24.35 18.94
N LYS A 13 34.83 -25.26 19.87
CA LYS A 13 34.50 -26.69 19.70
C LYS A 13 33.00 -26.91 19.89
N LEU A 14 32.22 -26.61 18.84
CA LEU A 14 30.76 -26.66 18.81
C LEU A 14 30.24 -27.39 17.56
N TRP A 15 31.14 -27.88 16.70
CA TRP A 15 30.80 -28.32 15.36
C TRP A 15 30.78 -29.85 15.27
N PHE A 16 29.89 -30.37 14.42
CA PHE A 16 29.74 -31.78 14.08
C PHE A 16 29.11 -31.91 12.70
N LEU A 17 28.85 -33.11 12.24
CA LEU A 17 28.32 -33.39 10.92
C LEU A 17 26.83 -33.76 10.97
N TRP A 18 26.14 -33.58 9.85
CA TRP A 18 24.80 -34.16 9.68
C TRP A 18 24.64 -34.77 8.29
N SER A 19 23.80 -35.81 8.20
CA SER A 19 23.38 -36.42 6.93
C SER A 19 21.88 -36.42 6.77
N ALA A 20 21.45 -36.17 5.53
CA ALA A 20 20.07 -36.29 5.12
C ALA A 20 19.66 -37.76 5.01
N LYS A 21 18.66 -38.20 5.78
CA LYS A 21 18.12 -39.56 5.69
C LYS A 21 16.62 -39.52 5.43
N PRO A 22 16.08 -40.45 4.62
CA PRO A 22 14.62 -40.52 4.42
C PRO A 22 13.95 -40.90 5.75
N GLY A 23 13.01 -40.07 6.18
CA GLY A 23 12.16 -40.32 7.34
C GLY A 23 10.94 -41.20 7.01
N ARG A 24 10.21 -41.70 8.04
CA ARG A 24 9.07 -42.63 7.91
C ARG A 24 7.91 -42.12 7.03
N ASN A 25 7.80 -40.82 6.78
CA ASN A 25 6.71 -40.20 6.02
C ASN A 25 7.20 -39.50 4.73
N GLY A 26 8.33 -39.93 4.14
CA GLY A 26 8.91 -39.32 2.95
C GLY A 26 9.59 -37.96 3.20
N LYS A 27 9.57 -37.43 4.43
CA LYS A 27 10.30 -36.21 4.80
C LYS A 27 11.76 -36.53 5.08
N VAL A 28 12.65 -35.67 4.60
CA VAL A 28 14.07 -35.78 4.88
C VAL A 28 14.35 -35.40 6.34
N THR A 29 15.02 -36.31 7.07
CA THR A 29 15.47 -36.05 8.44
C THR A 29 16.95 -35.76 8.45
N LYS A 30 17.37 -34.66 9.10
CA LYS A 30 18.78 -34.28 9.29
C LYS A 30 19.31 -35.02 10.54
N VAL A 31 20.09 -36.05 10.37
CA VAL A 31 20.65 -36.88 11.47
C VAL A 31 22.07 -36.43 11.80
N PRO A 32 22.34 -35.96 13.04
CA PRO A 32 23.66 -35.52 13.45
C PRO A 32 24.58 -36.72 13.73
N PHE A 33 25.88 -36.55 13.48
CA PHE A 33 26.92 -37.49 13.86
C PHE A 33 28.26 -36.77 14.06
N ALA A 34 29.16 -37.36 14.86
CA ALA A 34 30.43 -36.77 15.21
C ALA A 34 31.46 -36.80 14.05
N ALA A 35 32.49 -35.97 14.10
CA ALA A 35 33.56 -35.91 13.10
C ALA A 35 34.35 -37.22 12.96
N ASN A 36 34.25 -38.13 13.93
CA ASN A 36 34.82 -39.47 13.86
C ASN A 36 33.84 -40.56 13.35
N GLY A 37 32.65 -40.15 12.89
CA GLY A 37 31.59 -41.04 12.40
C GLY A 37 30.70 -41.62 13.50
N GLY A 38 30.96 -41.36 14.78
CA GLY A 38 30.19 -41.83 15.92
C GLY A 38 28.88 -41.05 16.14
N ALA A 39 28.10 -41.48 17.12
CA ALA A 39 26.90 -40.76 17.54
C ALA A 39 27.24 -39.43 18.21
N THR A 40 26.40 -38.38 17.99
CA THR A 40 26.48 -37.10 18.66
C THR A 40 25.12 -36.53 18.95
N GLY A 41 25.05 -35.51 19.79
CA GLY A 41 23.84 -34.77 20.15
C GLY A 41 24.15 -33.38 20.66
N THR A 42 23.17 -32.73 21.22
CA THR A 42 23.27 -31.34 21.71
C THR A 42 23.32 -31.22 23.22
N ASP A 43 23.29 -32.34 23.95
CA ASP A 43 23.36 -32.41 25.41
C ASP A 43 24.84 -32.55 25.89
N ASP A 44 25.03 -32.34 27.18
CA ASP A 44 26.38 -32.38 27.80
C ASP A 44 27.05 -33.76 27.69
N ALA A 45 26.31 -34.85 27.56
CA ALA A 45 26.85 -36.18 27.37
C ALA A 45 27.67 -36.31 26.05
N HIS A 46 27.33 -35.48 25.05
CA HIS A 46 27.97 -35.46 23.75
C HIS A 46 29.02 -34.36 23.60
N LYS A 47 29.29 -33.57 24.64
CA LYS A 47 30.26 -32.44 24.59
C LYS A 47 31.64 -32.84 24.09
N GLY A 48 32.12 -34.05 24.43
CA GLY A 48 33.40 -34.57 23.96
C GLY A 48 33.43 -34.93 22.47
N THR A 49 32.31 -34.93 21.75
CA THR A 49 32.21 -35.28 20.33
C THR A 49 32.20 -34.06 19.43
N TRP A 50 32.12 -32.84 20.00
CA TRP A 50 32.13 -31.59 19.22
C TRP A 50 33.57 -31.15 18.96
N VAL A 51 33.85 -30.70 17.76
CA VAL A 51 35.17 -30.32 17.28
C VAL A 51 35.21 -28.85 16.83
N SER A 52 36.37 -28.35 16.39
CA SER A 52 36.49 -27.05 15.73
C SER A 52 35.78 -27.08 14.37
N PHE A 53 35.53 -25.91 13.79
CA PHE A 53 34.94 -25.79 12.45
C PHE A 53 35.81 -26.49 11.39
N ASP A 54 37.13 -26.27 11.42
CA ASP A 54 38.07 -26.81 10.44
C ASP A 54 38.15 -28.34 10.52
N ASP A 55 38.14 -28.91 11.74
CA ASP A 55 38.08 -30.36 11.93
C ASP A 55 36.76 -30.95 11.39
N ALA A 56 35.66 -30.27 11.64
CA ALA A 56 34.33 -30.69 11.13
C ALA A 56 34.26 -30.58 9.59
N GLU A 57 34.77 -29.52 8.99
CA GLU A 57 34.77 -29.35 7.53
C GLU A 57 35.71 -30.37 6.85
N SER A 58 36.85 -30.66 7.46
CA SER A 58 37.75 -31.72 6.99
C SER A 58 37.06 -33.10 7.03
N ALA A 59 36.38 -33.40 8.14
CA ALA A 59 35.62 -34.63 8.29
C ALA A 59 34.40 -34.73 7.37
N ARG A 60 33.81 -33.60 7.00
CA ARG A 60 32.66 -33.53 6.08
C ARG A 60 32.97 -34.19 4.75
N ASN A 61 34.11 -33.89 4.17
CA ASN A 61 34.56 -34.46 2.91
C ASN A 61 34.86 -35.97 3.06
N GLN A 62 35.50 -36.38 4.16
CA GLN A 62 35.83 -37.76 4.45
C GLN A 62 34.57 -38.65 4.58
N PHE A 63 33.56 -38.19 5.29
CA PHE A 63 32.31 -38.94 5.55
C PHE A 63 31.20 -38.64 4.54
N ARG A 64 31.42 -37.81 3.52
CA ARG A 64 30.40 -37.34 2.55
C ARG A 64 29.13 -36.85 3.26
N ALA A 65 29.31 -36.07 4.33
CA ALA A 65 28.19 -35.53 5.09
C ALA A 65 27.40 -34.49 4.27
N SER A 66 26.11 -34.37 4.55
CA SER A 66 25.23 -33.38 3.87
C SER A 66 25.55 -31.94 4.30
N GLY A 67 26.17 -31.75 5.47
CA GLY A 67 26.57 -30.42 5.94
C GLY A 67 27.06 -30.40 7.38
N LEU A 68 27.35 -29.20 7.88
CA LEU A 68 27.83 -28.97 9.24
C LEU A 68 26.66 -28.68 10.19
N GLY A 69 26.72 -29.27 11.37
CA GLY A 69 25.84 -28.99 12.50
C GLY A 69 26.56 -28.13 13.52
N LEU A 70 25.84 -27.17 14.07
CA LEU A 70 26.31 -26.27 15.11
C LEU A 70 25.53 -26.54 16.41
N LYS A 71 26.22 -26.93 17.49
CA LYS A 71 25.66 -26.84 18.84
C LYS A 71 25.49 -25.35 19.18
N ILE A 72 24.25 -24.91 19.29
CA ILE A 72 23.94 -23.51 19.69
C ILE A 72 24.39 -23.36 21.16
N PRO A 73 25.40 -22.52 21.44
CA PRO A 73 25.88 -22.36 22.82
C PRO A 73 24.91 -21.52 23.67
N LYS A 74 25.05 -21.61 24.98
CA LYS A 74 24.31 -20.81 25.93
C LYS A 74 24.48 -19.32 25.63
N GLY A 75 23.35 -18.57 25.60
CA GLY A 75 23.35 -17.14 25.26
C GLY A 75 23.37 -16.85 23.75
N PHE A 76 23.24 -17.90 22.92
CA PHE A 76 23.05 -17.74 21.46
C PHE A 76 21.72 -18.30 21.02
N PHE A 77 21.26 -17.84 19.88
CA PHE A 77 20.09 -18.39 19.20
C PHE A 77 20.36 -18.55 17.70
N LEU A 78 19.56 -19.40 17.08
CA LEU A 78 19.38 -19.48 15.64
C LEU A 78 17.89 -19.33 15.34
N LEU A 79 17.55 -18.35 14.50
CA LEU A 79 16.23 -18.18 13.94
C LEU A 79 16.23 -18.77 12.53
N ASP A 80 15.38 -19.74 12.27
CA ASP A 80 15.21 -20.42 10.99
C ASP A 80 13.91 -19.95 10.34
N ILE A 81 14.01 -19.36 9.16
CA ILE A 81 12.90 -18.85 8.36
C ILE A 81 12.75 -19.76 7.16
N ASP A 82 11.80 -20.70 7.25
CA ASP A 82 11.56 -21.71 6.23
C ASP A 82 10.75 -21.17 5.03
N HIS A 83 11.09 -21.65 3.83
CA HIS A 83 10.37 -21.41 2.57
C HIS A 83 10.22 -19.93 2.17
N LYS A 84 11.14 -19.08 2.58
CA LYS A 84 11.19 -17.65 2.27
C LYS A 84 12.59 -17.25 1.82
N ASP A 85 12.68 -16.64 0.66
CA ASP A 85 13.92 -16.08 0.15
C ASP A 85 14.16 -14.66 0.65
N ILE A 86 15.31 -14.10 0.29
CA ILE A 86 15.73 -12.76 0.73
C ILE A 86 14.77 -11.64 0.26
N SER A 87 13.97 -11.86 -0.78
CA SER A 87 13.02 -10.88 -1.32
C SER A 87 11.66 -10.90 -0.59
N ASP A 88 11.40 -11.92 0.21
CA ASP A 88 10.15 -12.05 0.96
C ASP A 88 10.04 -10.92 2.02
N PRO A 89 8.92 -10.18 2.09
CA PRO A 89 8.74 -9.07 3.02
C PRO A 89 8.89 -9.46 4.50
N PHE A 90 8.49 -10.67 4.88
CA PHE A 90 8.63 -11.16 6.24
C PHE A 90 10.09 -11.50 6.55
N ALA A 91 10.81 -12.10 5.59
CA ALA A 91 12.24 -12.36 5.73
C ALA A 91 13.04 -11.05 5.88
N GLN A 92 12.71 -10.03 5.08
CA GLN A 92 13.30 -8.69 5.18
C GLN A 92 13.01 -8.03 6.53
N LEU A 93 11.80 -8.16 7.05
CA LEU A 93 11.43 -7.67 8.38
C LEU A 93 12.26 -8.34 9.46
N MET A 94 12.48 -9.66 9.39
CA MET A 94 13.31 -10.39 10.36
C MET A 94 14.79 -9.99 10.23
N LEU A 95 15.34 -9.92 9.02
CA LEU A 95 16.71 -9.46 8.79
C LEU A 95 16.97 -8.06 9.35
N SER A 96 16.03 -7.14 9.14
CA SER A 96 16.09 -5.78 9.68
C SER A 96 15.97 -5.75 11.22
N ARG A 97 15.06 -6.54 11.80
CA ARG A 97 14.79 -6.58 13.24
C ARG A 97 15.98 -7.13 14.02
N PHE A 98 16.62 -8.17 13.52
CA PHE A 98 17.71 -8.83 14.21
C PHE A 98 19.07 -8.18 13.94
N SER A 99 19.28 -7.60 12.76
CA SER A 99 20.54 -6.92 12.38
C SER A 99 21.81 -7.68 12.81
N SER A 100 21.84 -8.98 12.58
CA SER A 100 22.91 -9.92 12.98
C SER A 100 23.33 -10.78 11.80
N TYR A 101 24.35 -11.61 11.97
CA TYR A 101 24.79 -12.55 10.94
C TYR A 101 23.63 -13.38 10.39
N ALA A 102 23.54 -13.43 9.07
CA ALA A 102 22.53 -14.20 8.38
C ALA A 102 23.12 -14.96 7.18
N GLU A 103 22.59 -16.16 6.93
CA GLU A 103 22.98 -17.04 5.85
C GLU A 103 21.79 -17.71 5.19
N VAL A 104 21.96 -18.20 3.97
CA VAL A 104 20.96 -19.03 3.27
C VAL A 104 20.95 -20.42 3.90
N SER A 105 19.76 -20.96 4.20
CA SER A 105 19.60 -22.29 4.78
C SER A 105 20.05 -23.41 3.83
N PRO A 106 20.34 -24.64 4.32
CA PRO A 106 20.80 -25.74 3.49
C PRO A 106 19.88 -26.15 2.35
N SER A 107 18.61 -25.81 2.43
CA SER A 107 17.63 -26.08 1.35
C SER A 107 17.72 -25.09 0.19
N GLY A 108 18.44 -23.99 0.35
CA GLY A 108 18.45 -22.87 -0.59
C GLY A 108 17.16 -22.04 -0.62
N LYS A 109 16.17 -22.40 0.19
CA LYS A 109 14.81 -21.81 0.19
C LYS A 109 14.41 -21.25 1.55
N GLY A 110 15.35 -20.88 2.38
CA GLY A 110 15.12 -20.33 3.70
C GLY A 110 16.34 -19.54 4.18
N ILE A 111 16.22 -18.89 5.32
CA ILE A 111 17.24 -18.01 5.91
C ILE A 111 17.48 -18.40 7.36
N HIS A 112 18.75 -18.49 7.76
CA HIS A 112 19.17 -18.59 9.15
C HIS A 112 19.69 -17.22 9.62
N ILE A 113 19.28 -16.79 10.80
CA ILE A 113 19.87 -15.66 11.51
C ILE A 113 20.48 -16.18 12.80
N ILE A 114 21.75 -15.91 13.03
CA ILE A 114 22.46 -16.29 14.25
C ILE A 114 22.77 -15.03 15.04
N GLY A 115 22.45 -15.03 16.33
CA GLY A 115 22.71 -13.89 17.22
C GLY A 115 22.93 -14.33 18.66
N GLN A 116 23.24 -13.36 19.52
CA GLN A 116 23.34 -13.54 20.97
C GLN A 116 22.04 -13.07 21.63
N CYS A 117 21.70 -13.65 22.78
CA CYS A 117 20.58 -13.19 23.61
C CYS A 117 20.83 -13.44 25.08
N ASP A 118 20.43 -12.50 25.90
CA ASP A 118 20.47 -12.62 27.37
C ASP A 118 19.28 -13.51 27.82
N ILE A 119 19.60 -14.77 28.13
CA ILE A 119 18.59 -15.77 28.53
C ILE A 119 17.84 -15.34 29.80
N THR A 120 18.45 -14.52 30.67
CA THR A 120 17.79 -14.09 31.91
C THR A 120 16.64 -13.12 31.70
N LYS A 121 16.57 -12.51 30.53
CA LYS A 121 15.49 -11.58 30.12
C LYS A 121 14.40 -12.27 29.30
N LEU A 122 14.63 -13.50 28.88
CA LEU A 122 13.66 -14.25 28.08
C LEU A 122 12.56 -14.85 28.97
N PRO A 123 11.33 -15.06 28.44
CA PRO A 123 10.24 -15.72 29.15
C PRO A 123 10.52 -17.22 29.27
N VAL A 124 11.31 -17.59 30.26
CA VAL A 124 11.73 -18.98 30.52
C VAL A 124 11.54 -19.33 31.97
N HIS A 125 11.23 -20.58 32.25
CA HIS A 125 11.18 -21.13 33.60
C HIS A 125 11.95 -22.44 33.70
N PHE A 126 12.29 -22.85 34.91
CA PHE A 126 12.96 -24.13 35.15
C PHE A 126 11.92 -25.24 35.19
N ASP A 127 12.06 -26.22 34.29
CA ASP A 127 11.22 -27.42 34.26
C ASP A 127 11.86 -28.48 35.17
N ASP A 128 11.24 -28.75 36.32
CA ASP A 128 11.73 -29.71 37.30
C ASP A 128 11.77 -31.16 36.77
N ARG A 129 10.96 -31.51 35.80
CA ARG A 129 10.94 -32.85 35.20
C ARG A 129 12.10 -33.03 34.23
N ARG A 130 12.39 -32.00 33.44
CA ARG A 130 13.46 -32.00 32.44
C ARG A 130 14.79 -31.54 32.99
N LYS A 131 14.83 -31.03 34.25
CA LYS A 131 16.02 -30.49 34.93
C LYS A 131 16.74 -29.43 34.10
N LYS A 132 16.00 -28.54 33.39
CA LYS A 132 16.58 -27.48 32.58
C LYS A 132 15.60 -26.32 32.40
N LEU A 133 16.14 -25.18 31.91
CA LEU A 133 15.31 -24.06 31.46
C LEU A 133 14.56 -24.42 30.18
N VAL A 134 13.31 -24.01 30.10
CA VAL A 134 12.43 -24.15 28.93
C VAL A 134 11.70 -22.84 28.67
N LEU A 135 11.34 -22.59 27.42
CA LEU A 135 10.51 -21.44 27.06
C LEU A 135 9.11 -21.59 27.67
N ASP A 136 8.54 -20.48 28.15
CA ASP A 136 7.20 -20.47 28.75
C ASP A 136 6.16 -21.04 27.82
N SER A 137 5.18 -21.73 28.38
CA SER A 137 4.19 -22.51 27.61
C SER A 137 3.32 -21.66 26.69
N GLU A 138 3.29 -20.34 26.88
CA GLU A 138 2.54 -19.39 26.06
C GLU A 138 3.23 -19.07 24.72
N TYR A 139 4.45 -19.51 24.49
CA TYR A 139 5.19 -19.28 23.26
C TYR A 139 5.37 -20.55 22.44
N TYR A 140 5.42 -20.40 21.10
CA TYR A 140 5.85 -21.45 20.20
C TYR A 140 7.38 -21.43 20.04
N GLN A 141 8.00 -22.61 19.93
CA GLN A 141 9.37 -22.73 19.43
C GLN A 141 9.40 -22.88 17.91
N LYS A 142 8.33 -23.40 17.35
CA LYS A 142 8.10 -23.59 15.92
C LYS A 142 6.70 -23.12 15.58
N CYS A 143 6.59 -22.15 14.70
CA CYS A 143 5.35 -21.64 14.16
C CYS A 143 5.25 -22.02 12.69
N SER A 144 4.65 -23.18 12.39
CA SER A 144 4.60 -23.73 11.03
C SER A 144 3.78 -22.86 10.07
N ASP A 145 2.80 -22.11 10.57
CA ASP A 145 1.91 -21.27 9.77
C ASP A 145 2.65 -20.11 9.07
N ILE A 146 3.72 -19.61 9.71
CA ILE A 146 4.54 -18.52 9.18
C ILE A 146 5.94 -18.99 8.77
N GLY A 147 6.27 -20.27 8.96
CA GLY A 147 7.56 -20.83 8.63
C GLY A 147 8.71 -20.34 9.53
N LEU A 148 8.45 -20.12 10.83
CA LEU A 148 9.44 -19.57 11.76
C LEU A 148 9.77 -20.56 12.88
N GLU A 149 11.06 -20.85 13.06
CA GLU A 149 11.57 -21.70 14.16
C GLU A 149 12.67 -20.96 14.92
N LEU A 150 12.56 -20.94 16.25
CA LEU A 150 13.54 -20.29 17.14
C LEU A 150 14.26 -21.33 18.00
N TYR A 151 15.55 -21.46 17.83
CA TYR A 151 16.41 -22.35 18.59
C TYR A 151 17.31 -21.53 19.52
N ILE A 152 17.16 -21.70 20.83
CA ILE A 152 17.94 -20.98 21.85
C ILE A 152 18.83 -21.99 22.59
N GLY A 153 20.12 -21.68 22.71
CA GLY A 153 21.11 -22.55 23.35
C GLY A 153 20.73 -22.87 24.79
N ASP A 154 20.81 -24.15 25.15
CA ASP A 154 20.47 -24.76 26.44
C ASP A 154 18.97 -24.69 26.83
N ILE A 155 18.16 -24.01 26.04
CA ILE A 155 16.68 -23.98 26.22
C ILE A 155 16.01 -24.99 25.28
N THR A 156 16.37 -24.96 23.99
CA THR A 156 15.84 -25.88 22.99
C THR A 156 16.80 -27.04 22.76
N ASN A 157 16.29 -28.29 22.62
CA ASN A 157 17.13 -29.44 22.28
C ASN A 157 17.28 -29.57 20.76
N ARG A 158 17.74 -28.50 20.10
CA ARG A 158 17.96 -28.48 18.66
C ARG A 158 19.34 -27.98 18.34
N TYR A 159 19.90 -28.45 17.24
CA TYR A 159 21.14 -27.93 16.67
C TYR A 159 20.80 -27.07 15.45
N GLY A 160 21.65 -26.11 15.18
CA GLY A 160 21.60 -25.33 13.94
C GLY A 160 22.35 -26.08 12.82
N THR A 161 21.84 -25.96 11.59
CA THR A 161 22.66 -26.31 10.42
C THR A 161 23.34 -25.03 9.91
N PHE A 162 24.62 -25.14 9.58
CA PHE A 162 25.43 -24.00 9.14
C PHE A 162 25.88 -24.20 7.71
N THR A 163 25.74 -23.19 6.86
CA THR A 163 26.09 -23.26 5.44
C THR A 163 27.28 -22.40 5.08
N GLY A 164 27.52 -21.31 5.80
CA GLY A 164 28.51 -20.29 5.45
C GLY A 164 28.15 -19.46 4.21
N ASN A 165 26.96 -19.69 3.61
CA ASN A 165 26.49 -18.91 2.48
C ASN A 165 25.83 -17.61 2.99
N THR A 166 26.66 -16.62 3.26
CA THR A 166 26.28 -15.38 3.96
C THR A 166 25.38 -14.49 3.12
N ILE A 167 24.33 -13.93 3.74
CA ILE A 167 23.45 -12.92 3.18
C ILE A 167 23.97 -11.51 3.46
N ASN A 168 24.62 -11.31 4.60
CA ASN A 168 25.15 -10.03 5.04
C ASN A 168 26.54 -10.18 5.69
N SER A 169 27.24 -9.05 5.89
CA SER A 169 28.56 -8.99 6.55
C SER A 169 28.49 -8.54 8.01
N LEU A 170 27.32 -8.69 8.66
CA LEU A 170 27.12 -8.25 10.04
C LEU A 170 27.78 -9.22 11.02
N PRO A 171 28.26 -8.74 12.18
CA PRO A 171 28.72 -9.62 13.27
C PRO A 171 27.52 -10.34 13.92
N ILE A 172 27.80 -11.31 14.76
CA ILE A 172 26.84 -11.98 15.63
C ILE A 172 26.54 -11.03 16.79
N ALA A 173 25.48 -10.24 16.69
CA ALA A 173 25.12 -9.16 17.60
C ALA A 173 24.22 -9.62 18.76
N ASP A 174 24.14 -8.81 19.82
CA ASP A 174 23.14 -8.99 20.88
C ASP A 174 21.74 -8.58 20.37
N CYS A 175 20.89 -9.55 20.18
CA CYS A 175 19.55 -9.41 19.66
C CYS A 175 18.47 -9.70 20.73
N THR A 176 18.77 -9.54 22.01
CA THR A 176 17.84 -9.86 23.12
C THR A 176 16.46 -9.22 22.92
N GLN A 177 16.42 -7.94 22.55
CA GLN A 177 15.17 -7.24 22.32
C GLN A 177 14.42 -7.73 21.06
N ALA A 178 15.17 -8.08 20.02
CA ALA A 178 14.60 -8.64 18.80
C ALA A 178 13.97 -10.03 19.04
N VAL A 179 14.61 -10.87 19.87
CA VAL A 179 14.07 -12.16 20.30
C VAL A 179 12.77 -11.95 21.09
N LEU A 180 12.77 -11.06 22.08
CA LEU A 180 11.57 -10.74 22.88
C LEU A 180 10.42 -10.25 21.99
N THR A 181 10.71 -9.31 21.09
CA THR A 181 9.71 -8.76 20.17
C THR A 181 9.13 -9.84 19.24
N THR A 182 9.97 -10.76 18.78
CA THR A 182 9.55 -11.85 17.88
C THR A 182 8.73 -12.90 18.64
N LEU A 183 9.12 -13.24 19.86
CA LEU A 183 8.31 -14.10 20.73
C LEU A 183 6.91 -13.49 20.93
N ASP A 184 6.82 -12.22 21.27
CA ASP A 184 5.55 -11.59 21.58
C ASP A 184 4.65 -11.38 20.36
N LYS A 185 5.20 -10.97 19.23
CA LYS A 185 4.41 -10.62 18.04
C LYS A 185 4.11 -11.80 17.14
N GLU A 186 5.10 -12.68 16.92
CA GLU A 186 5.02 -13.73 15.90
C GLU A 186 4.85 -15.14 16.52
N MET A 187 5.33 -15.37 17.74
CA MET A 187 5.40 -16.70 18.34
C MET A 187 4.59 -16.87 19.63
N ARG A 188 3.87 -15.85 20.05
CA ARG A 188 2.95 -15.95 21.20
C ARG A 188 1.72 -16.77 20.80
N LYS A 189 1.40 -17.78 21.58
CA LYS A 189 0.13 -18.52 21.43
C LYS A 189 -1.00 -17.55 21.75
N LYS A 190 -1.96 -17.45 20.85
CA LYS A 190 -3.19 -16.70 21.16
C LYS A 190 -3.75 -17.27 22.46
N PRO A 191 -4.08 -16.42 23.45
CA PRO A 191 -4.66 -16.92 24.70
C PRO A 191 -5.86 -17.78 24.35
N LYS A 192 -5.87 -19.03 24.79
CA LYS A 192 -7.07 -19.83 24.76
C LYS A 192 -8.09 -19.02 25.56
N ALA A 193 -9.16 -18.56 24.95
CA ALA A 193 -10.18 -17.80 25.63
C ALA A 193 -10.55 -18.56 26.91
N LYS A 194 -10.46 -17.91 28.07
CA LYS A 194 -11.06 -18.42 29.29
C LYS A 194 -12.56 -18.31 29.04
N TYR A 195 -13.14 -19.42 28.59
CA TYR A 195 -14.58 -19.51 28.43
C TYR A 195 -15.19 -19.54 29.82
N SER A 196 -15.86 -18.48 30.19
CA SER A 196 -16.90 -18.56 31.21
C SER A 196 -18.02 -19.35 30.59
N ALA A 197 -18.22 -20.61 31.03
CA ALA A 197 -19.31 -21.44 30.63
C ALA A 197 -20.63 -20.74 30.95
N LYS A 198 -21.30 -20.18 29.95
CA LYS A 198 -22.72 -20.00 29.99
C LYS A 198 -23.29 -21.37 29.70
N ARG A 199 -24.00 -21.97 30.68
CA ARG A 199 -24.76 -23.19 30.53
C ARG A 199 -25.59 -23.12 29.26
N ASP A 200 -25.27 -23.98 28.29
CA ASP A 200 -26.17 -24.33 27.23
C ASP A 200 -27.11 -25.36 27.83
N GLY A 201 -28.43 -25.07 27.86
CA GLY A 201 -29.40 -25.76 28.69
C GLY A 201 -29.43 -27.27 28.52
N ASP A 202 -29.68 -27.92 29.63
CA ASP A 202 -30.09 -29.32 29.90
C ASP A 202 -30.00 -30.31 28.75
N ARG A 203 -28.78 -30.62 28.31
CA ARG A 203 -28.53 -31.73 27.44
C ARG A 203 -28.40 -32.99 28.33
N ALA A 204 -29.29 -33.96 28.17
CA ALA A 204 -29.20 -35.19 28.91
C ALA A 204 -27.82 -35.84 28.67
N VAL A 205 -27.18 -36.37 29.71
CA VAL A 205 -25.95 -37.19 29.67
C VAL A 205 -26.01 -38.23 28.54
N PHE A 206 -27.18 -38.76 28.32
CA PHE A 206 -27.46 -39.71 27.24
C PHE A 206 -27.09 -39.21 25.85
N ASP A 207 -27.40 -37.94 25.50
CA ASP A 207 -27.12 -37.38 24.18
C ASP A 207 -25.62 -37.16 23.97
N ILE A 208 -24.92 -36.69 25.03
CA ILE A 208 -23.47 -36.50 25.01
C ILE A 208 -22.75 -37.84 24.78
N VAL A 209 -23.17 -38.89 25.48
CA VAL A 209 -22.62 -40.25 25.38
C VAL A 209 -22.90 -40.86 24.01
N CYS A 210 -24.10 -40.67 23.46
CA CYS A 210 -24.43 -41.14 22.12
C CYS A 210 -23.56 -40.49 21.04
N ASP A 211 -23.28 -39.21 21.18
CA ASP A 211 -22.44 -38.50 20.27
C ASP A 211 -20.96 -38.92 20.36
N LEU A 212 -20.45 -39.12 21.58
CA LEU A 212 -19.08 -39.60 21.81
C LEU A 212 -18.82 -40.99 21.22
N ARG A 213 -19.83 -41.88 21.26
CA ARG A 213 -19.73 -43.21 20.65
C ARG A 213 -19.61 -43.17 19.12
N LYS A 214 -20.16 -42.14 18.46
CA LYS A 214 -20.18 -42.00 16.99
C LYS A 214 -18.93 -41.28 16.43
N GLN A 215 -18.02 -40.81 17.27
CA GLN A 215 -16.85 -40.09 16.83
C GLN A 215 -15.73 -40.98 16.32
N LYS A 216 -14.73 -40.39 15.60
CA LYS A 216 -13.51 -41.08 15.15
C LYS A 216 -12.77 -41.81 16.26
N ASN A 217 -12.88 -41.33 17.51
CA ASN A 217 -12.35 -41.95 18.73
C ASN A 217 -13.42 -42.70 19.52
N GLY A 218 -14.54 -43.03 18.91
CA GLY A 218 -15.66 -43.72 19.55
C GLY A 218 -15.28 -45.05 20.15
N ASP A 219 -14.46 -45.86 19.49
CA ASP A 219 -13.95 -47.13 20.02
C ASP A 219 -13.15 -46.96 21.31
N LYS A 220 -12.32 -45.94 21.39
CA LYS A 220 -11.57 -45.57 22.59
C LYS A 220 -12.48 -45.10 23.71
N PHE A 221 -13.50 -44.30 23.37
CA PHE A 221 -14.53 -43.89 24.32
C PHE A 221 -15.33 -45.06 24.86
N ILE A 222 -15.81 -45.98 24.00
CA ILE A 222 -16.56 -47.18 24.37
C ILE A 222 -15.73 -48.08 25.31
N ARG A 223 -14.43 -48.25 25.04
CA ARG A 223 -13.55 -49.05 25.93
C ARG A 223 -13.46 -48.44 27.32
N LEU A 224 -13.21 -47.14 27.41
CA LEU A 224 -13.08 -46.47 28.70
C LEU A 224 -14.42 -46.30 29.42
N TYR A 225 -15.42 -45.76 28.70
CA TYR A 225 -16.71 -45.41 29.30
C TYR A 225 -17.61 -46.60 29.56
N ASP A 226 -17.82 -47.48 28.56
CA ASP A 226 -18.78 -48.60 28.67
C ASP A 226 -18.15 -49.83 29.31
N LYS A 227 -16.86 -50.14 29.05
CA LYS A 227 -16.19 -51.34 29.52
C LYS A 227 -15.27 -51.14 30.71
N GLY A 228 -14.89 -49.91 31.02
CA GLY A 228 -13.90 -49.62 32.06
C GLY A 228 -12.53 -50.19 31.78
N ASP A 229 -12.24 -50.52 30.51
CA ASP A 229 -10.97 -51.11 30.10
C ASP A 229 -9.91 -50.06 29.97
N PHE A 230 -8.93 -50.09 30.89
CA PHE A 230 -7.77 -49.16 30.93
C PHE A 230 -6.45 -49.88 30.71
N SER A 231 -6.46 -51.07 30.11
CA SER A 231 -5.26 -51.91 29.90
C SER A 231 -4.19 -51.25 29.03
N GLU A 232 -4.55 -50.25 28.21
CA GLU A 232 -3.63 -49.48 27.40
C GLU A 232 -2.96 -48.30 28.13
N TYR A 233 -3.30 -48.05 29.41
CA TYR A 233 -2.80 -46.98 30.23
C TYR A 233 -1.91 -47.49 31.36
N GLY A 234 -0.88 -46.70 31.71
CA GLY A 234 0.02 -47.09 32.80
C GLY A 234 -0.65 -47.10 34.18
N SER A 235 -1.82 -46.46 34.31
CA SER A 235 -2.62 -46.44 35.53
C SER A 235 -4.08 -46.08 35.24
N GLN A 236 -4.99 -46.50 36.12
CA GLN A 236 -6.38 -46.11 36.04
C GLN A 236 -6.58 -44.58 36.17
N SER A 237 -5.68 -43.88 36.87
CA SER A 237 -5.75 -42.40 36.96
C SER A 237 -5.40 -41.73 35.64
N GLU A 238 -4.54 -42.31 34.81
CA GLU A 238 -4.27 -41.83 33.45
C GLU A 238 -5.46 -42.08 32.53
N ALA A 239 -6.14 -43.25 32.68
CA ALA A 239 -7.35 -43.55 31.94
C ALA A 239 -8.52 -42.62 32.32
N ASP A 240 -8.67 -42.30 33.60
CA ASP A 240 -9.65 -41.34 34.09
C ASP A 240 -9.44 -39.97 33.43
N ALA A 241 -8.19 -39.45 33.37
CA ALA A 241 -7.86 -38.22 32.71
C ALA A 241 -8.06 -38.25 31.19
N ALA A 242 -7.77 -39.40 30.56
CA ALA A 242 -8.00 -39.62 29.13
C ALA A 242 -9.51 -39.65 28.80
N LEU A 243 -10.34 -40.23 29.64
CA LEU A 243 -11.80 -40.20 29.48
C LEU A 243 -12.32 -38.77 29.68
N CYS A 244 -11.84 -38.04 30.68
CA CYS A 244 -12.18 -36.63 30.89
C CYS A 244 -11.82 -35.79 29.66
N ALA A 245 -10.69 -36.04 29.00
CA ALA A 245 -10.28 -35.31 27.78
C ALA A 245 -11.23 -35.58 26.61
N LEU A 246 -11.73 -36.83 26.44
CA LEU A 246 -12.72 -37.15 25.41
C LEU A 246 -14.07 -36.47 25.70
N ILE A 247 -14.49 -36.44 26.96
CA ILE A 247 -15.73 -35.79 27.40
C ILE A 247 -15.58 -34.26 27.28
N ALA A 248 -14.44 -33.66 27.70
CA ALA A 248 -14.15 -32.26 27.61
C ALA A 248 -14.26 -31.73 26.18
N PHE A 249 -13.87 -32.52 25.20
CA PHE A 249 -14.00 -32.15 23.78
C PHE A 249 -15.49 -31.90 23.43
N ARG A 250 -16.42 -32.65 23.97
CA ARG A 250 -17.86 -32.61 23.63
C ARG A 250 -18.68 -31.70 24.52
N THR A 251 -18.23 -31.46 25.75
CA THR A 251 -18.92 -30.63 26.75
C THR A 251 -18.46 -29.19 26.75
N GLY A 252 -17.60 -28.77 25.78
CA GLY A 252 -17.08 -27.45 25.76
C GLY A 252 -16.10 -27.14 26.93
N ALA A 253 -15.49 -28.21 27.49
CA ALA A 253 -14.63 -28.13 28.67
C ALA A 253 -15.38 -27.65 29.95
N ASP A 254 -16.68 -27.87 30.01
CA ASP A 254 -17.49 -27.60 31.20
C ASP A 254 -17.20 -28.67 32.27
N PRO A 255 -16.59 -28.28 33.43
CA PRO A 255 -16.23 -29.24 34.50
C PRO A 255 -17.42 -29.99 35.08
N ASP A 256 -18.58 -29.34 35.23
CA ASP A 256 -19.78 -29.93 35.82
C ASP A 256 -20.36 -30.98 34.89
N ALA A 257 -20.41 -30.68 33.58
CA ALA A 257 -20.87 -31.65 32.58
C ALA A 257 -19.88 -32.83 32.43
N ILE A 258 -18.58 -32.61 32.58
CA ILE A 258 -17.55 -33.66 32.58
C ILE A 258 -17.76 -34.59 33.79
N ASP A 259 -17.98 -34.03 34.98
CA ASP A 259 -18.24 -34.77 36.20
C ASP A 259 -19.51 -35.64 36.05
N GLU A 260 -20.59 -35.06 35.56
CA GLU A 260 -21.88 -35.76 35.38
C GLU A 260 -21.76 -36.95 34.40
N VAL A 261 -21.10 -36.75 33.26
CA VAL A 261 -20.86 -37.82 32.27
C VAL A 261 -19.90 -38.87 32.83
N PHE A 262 -18.82 -38.46 33.52
CA PHE A 262 -17.85 -39.39 34.09
C PHE A 262 -18.47 -40.31 35.15
N ARG A 263 -19.39 -39.80 35.99
CA ARG A 263 -20.10 -40.56 37.03
C ARG A 263 -20.92 -41.72 36.48
N SER A 264 -21.36 -41.66 35.22
CA SER A 264 -22.09 -42.71 34.54
C SER A 264 -21.18 -43.73 33.84
N SER A 265 -19.85 -43.56 33.89
CA SER A 265 -18.89 -44.44 33.22
C SER A 265 -18.52 -45.68 34.05
N ALA A 266 -18.11 -46.76 33.38
CA ALA A 266 -17.55 -47.95 34.03
C ALA A 266 -16.20 -47.69 34.74
N LEU A 267 -15.53 -46.55 34.53
CA LEU A 267 -14.34 -46.15 35.29
C LEU A 267 -14.67 -45.49 36.63
N TYR A 268 -15.96 -45.15 36.86
CA TYR A 268 -16.36 -44.50 38.13
C TYR A 268 -16.06 -45.39 39.34
N ARG A 269 -15.52 -44.79 40.40
CA ARG A 269 -15.18 -45.47 41.68
C ARG A 269 -15.18 -44.45 42.83
N SER A 270 -15.16 -44.95 44.09
CA SER A 270 -15.21 -44.14 45.32
C SER A 270 -14.08 -43.06 45.40
N LYS A 271 -12.95 -43.27 44.74
CA LYS A 271 -11.87 -42.29 44.68
C LYS A 271 -12.31 -40.98 43.97
N TRP A 272 -13.32 -41.08 43.08
CA TRP A 272 -13.88 -39.91 42.36
C TRP A 272 -14.62 -38.97 43.29
N GLU A 273 -15.11 -39.41 44.44
CA GLU A 273 -15.81 -38.59 45.43
C GLU A 273 -14.88 -37.66 46.19
N ARG A 274 -13.57 -37.80 46.04
CA ARG A 274 -12.62 -36.90 46.62
C ARG A 274 -12.49 -35.65 45.71
N ASP A 275 -12.80 -34.48 46.28
CA ASP A 275 -12.77 -33.22 45.48
C ASP A 275 -11.39 -32.92 44.88
N ASP A 276 -10.31 -33.13 45.65
CA ASP A 276 -8.93 -32.95 45.17
C ASP A 276 -8.59 -33.83 43.98
N TYR A 277 -9.06 -35.08 43.98
CA TYR A 277 -8.81 -36.01 42.89
C TYR A 277 -9.66 -35.68 41.66
N ARG A 278 -10.94 -35.41 41.86
CA ARG A 278 -11.91 -35.13 40.79
C ARG A 278 -11.50 -33.85 40.04
N GLU A 279 -11.27 -32.76 40.77
CA GLU A 279 -10.87 -31.47 40.18
C GLU A 279 -9.55 -31.57 39.40
N ASN A 280 -8.52 -32.20 40.00
CA ASN A 280 -7.23 -32.39 39.31
C ASN A 280 -7.36 -33.24 38.07
N THR A 281 -8.19 -34.27 38.08
CA THR A 281 -8.39 -35.21 36.95
C THR A 281 -9.17 -34.53 35.82
N ILE A 282 -10.24 -33.78 36.15
CA ILE A 282 -11.01 -32.99 35.20
C ILE A 282 -10.11 -31.91 34.56
N ASN A 283 -9.35 -31.17 35.37
CA ASN A 283 -8.42 -30.14 34.87
C ASN A 283 -7.31 -30.72 33.99
N ALA A 284 -6.81 -31.93 34.33
CA ALA A 284 -5.83 -32.62 33.50
C ALA A 284 -6.47 -33.06 32.15
N GLY A 285 -7.72 -33.55 32.16
CA GLY A 285 -8.46 -33.87 30.97
C GLY A 285 -8.73 -32.66 30.08
N ILE A 286 -9.17 -31.53 30.68
CA ILE A 286 -9.38 -30.26 29.95
C ILE A 286 -8.07 -29.78 29.34
N SER A 287 -6.97 -29.86 30.09
CA SER A 287 -5.65 -29.42 29.63
C SER A 287 -5.07 -30.31 28.51
N ALA A 288 -5.41 -31.60 28.51
CA ALA A 288 -5.01 -32.56 27.48
C ALA A 288 -5.90 -32.49 26.22
N CYS A 289 -7.04 -31.83 26.30
CA CYS A 289 -7.97 -31.67 25.19
C CYS A 289 -7.39 -30.68 24.16
N ASN A 290 -7.03 -31.17 22.95
CA ASN A 290 -6.45 -30.40 21.86
C ASN A 290 -7.47 -29.56 21.08
N GLY A 291 -8.57 -29.20 21.67
CA GLY A 291 -9.64 -28.40 21.11
C GLY A 291 -10.92 -28.76 21.84
N VAL A 292 -11.86 -27.85 21.95
CA VAL A 292 -13.19 -28.07 22.48
C VAL A 292 -14.13 -28.10 21.29
N PHE A 293 -14.99 -29.13 21.25
CA PHE A 293 -16.10 -29.10 20.34
C PHE A 293 -17.08 -28.05 20.88
N HIS A 294 -16.96 -26.82 20.31
CA HIS A 294 -18.02 -25.86 20.48
C HIS A 294 -19.24 -26.33 19.68
N ARG A 295 -20.14 -27.04 20.34
CA ARG A 295 -21.55 -26.83 20.14
C ARG A 295 -22.02 -25.76 21.16
N SER A 296 -21.45 -24.53 21.11
CA SER A 296 -22.33 -23.38 21.12
C SER A 296 -23.38 -23.72 20.11
N LYS A 297 -24.71 -23.62 20.34
CA LYS A 297 -25.65 -23.72 19.25
C LYS A 297 -24.90 -23.47 17.99
N MET A 298 -24.44 -24.49 17.26
CA MET A 298 -24.34 -24.33 15.87
C MET A 298 -25.81 -24.17 15.47
N GLU A 299 -26.30 -22.96 15.58
CA GLU A 299 -27.06 -22.38 14.53
C GLU A 299 -26.16 -22.63 13.36
N HIS A 300 -26.39 -23.76 12.69
CA HIS A 300 -25.77 -24.02 11.39
C HIS A 300 -26.00 -22.75 10.67
N PRO A 301 -24.95 -22.08 10.15
CA PRO A 301 -25.20 -20.89 9.37
C PRO A 301 -26.37 -21.29 8.49
N ASP A 302 -27.40 -20.47 8.45
CA ASP A 302 -28.67 -20.84 7.78
C ASP A 302 -28.50 -21.46 6.40
N PHE A 303 -27.32 -21.23 5.80
CA PHE A 303 -26.91 -21.75 4.49
C PHE A 303 -26.47 -23.23 4.52
N ILE A 304 -26.26 -23.86 5.69
CA ILE A 304 -26.00 -25.28 5.80
C ILE A 304 -27.34 -25.98 6.05
N LYS A 305 -27.74 -26.85 5.15
CA LYS A 305 -28.92 -27.66 5.22
C LYS A 305 -28.55 -29.14 5.25
N PHE A 306 -29.44 -29.97 5.75
CA PHE A 306 -29.25 -31.40 5.80
C PHE A 306 -30.25 -32.07 4.86
N ASN A 307 -29.79 -33.06 4.11
CA ASN A 307 -30.66 -33.89 3.30
C ASN A 307 -31.54 -34.71 4.24
N GLU A 308 -32.85 -34.63 4.07
CA GLU A 308 -33.83 -35.30 4.95
C GLU A 308 -33.73 -36.82 4.91
N GLN A 309 -33.22 -37.42 3.81
CA GLN A 309 -33.12 -38.86 3.64
C GLN A 309 -31.77 -39.43 4.08
N THR A 310 -30.65 -38.70 3.83
CA THR A 310 -29.29 -39.19 4.13
C THR A 310 -28.70 -38.57 5.39
N GLY A 311 -29.28 -37.49 5.90
CA GLY A 311 -28.72 -36.71 7.01
C GLY A 311 -27.41 -35.94 6.65
N GLU A 312 -26.96 -35.98 5.39
CA GLU A 312 -25.72 -35.33 4.96
C GLU A 312 -25.90 -33.81 4.84
N PRO A 313 -24.92 -33.03 5.32
CA PRO A 313 -24.94 -31.61 5.17
C PRO A 313 -24.66 -31.15 3.72
N TYR A 314 -25.34 -30.10 3.28
CA TYR A 314 -25.07 -29.45 2.00
C TYR A 314 -25.22 -27.93 2.06
N VAL A 315 -24.53 -27.23 1.20
CA VAL A 315 -24.59 -25.77 1.09
C VAL A 315 -25.80 -25.36 0.25
N SER A 316 -26.68 -24.54 0.82
CA SER A 316 -27.78 -23.87 0.11
C SER A 316 -27.27 -22.54 -0.48
N VAL A 317 -27.13 -22.45 -1.80
CA VAL A 317 -26.63 -21.26 -2.51
C VAL A 317 -27.44 -20.00 -2.20
N PRO A 318 -28.79 -20.01 -2.25
CA PRO A 318 -29.57 -18.80 -1.96
C PRO A 318 -29.37 -18.30 -0.52
N LEU A 319 -29.25 -19.22 0.44
CA LEU A 319 -29.04 -18.84 1.84
C LEU A 319 -27.61 -18.38 2.09
N LEU A 320 -26.61 -18.99 1.43
CA LEU A 320 -25.24 -18.49 1.50
C LEU A 320 -25.11 -17.12 0.83
N ALA A 321 -25.78 -16.90 -0.31
CA ALA A 321 -25.81 -15.58 -0.93
C ALA A 321 -26.46 -14.51 -0.01
N LYS A 322 -27.53 -14.88 0.70
CA LYS A 322 -28.13 -14.01 1.73
C LYS A 322 -27.14 -13.74 2.87
N TYR A 323 -26.48 -14.78 3.37
CA TYR A 323 -25.47 -14.66 4.42
C TYR A 323 -24.31 -13.74 4.00
N VAL A 324 -23.82 -13.86 2.76
CA VAL A 324 -22.78 -12.96 2.22
C VAL A 324 -23.26 -11.51 2.23
N ARG A 325 -24.50 -11.23 1.80
CA ARG A 325 -25.06 -9.85 1.82
C ARG A 325 -25.17 -9.28 3.24
N GLU A 326 -25.42 -10.11 4.24
CA GLU A 326 -25.57 -9.69 5.63
C GLU A 326 -24.22 -9.49 6.34
N HIS A 327 -23.16 -10.20 5.91
CA HIS A 327 -21.86 -10.22 6.61
C HIS A 327 -20.72 -9.59 5.82
N LEU A 328 -20.91 -9.29 4.54
CA LEU A 328 -19.94 -8.61 3.69
C LEU A 328 -20.51 -7.28 3.22
N GLN A 329 -19.94 -6.19 3.70
CA GLN A 329 -20.29 -4.86 3.22
C GLN A 329 -19.66 -4.67 1.83
N TYR A 330 -20.47 -4.70 0.78
CA TYR A 330 -20.00 -4.50 -0.59
C TYR A 330 -20.99 -3.67 -1.42
N ILE A 331 -20.49 -3.05 -2.45
CA ILE A 331 -21.30 -2.36 -3.45
C ILE A 331 -20.94 -2.84 -4.86
N LEU A 332 -21.94 -2.87 -5.71
CA LEU A 332 -21.78 -3.09 -7.13
C LEU A 332 -21.81 -1.72 -7.82
N VAL A 333 -20.79 -1.42 -8.59
CA VAL A 333 -20.66 -0.13 -9.27
C VAL A 333 -20.74 -0.36 -10.77
N ARG A 334 -21.65 0.36 -11.42
CA ARG A 334 -21.78 0.34 -12.87
C ARG A 334 -20.66 1.19 -13.47
N ASP A 335 -19.69 0.53 -14.09
CA ASP A 335 -18.63 1.19 -14.84
C ASP A 335 -19.13 1.55 -16.25
N ASN A 336 -19.02 2.82 -16.60
CA ASN A 336 -19.43 3.29 -17.93
C ASN A 336 -18.55 2.74 -19.04
N GLY A 337 -17.29 2.33 -18.76
CA GLY A 337 -16.30 1.89 -19.74
C GLY A 337 -16.13 0.39 -19.88
N LYS A 338 -16.69 -0.41 -18.98
CA LYS A 338 -16.53 -1.88 -19.00
C LYS A 338 -17.89 -2.58 -19.06
N GLN A 339 -17.95 -3.67 -19.78
CA GLN A 339 -19.10 -4.55 -19.71
C GLN A 339 -19.05 -5.28 -18.34
N GLY A 340 -20.00 -4.95 -17.47
CA GLY A 340 -20.13 -5.58 -16.17
C GLY A 340 -20.07 -4.59 -15.00
N LEU A 341 -20.22 -5.14 -13.81
CA LEU A 341 -20.19 -4.38 -12.56
C LEU A 341 -18.82 -4.52 -11.89
N LEU A 342 -18.27 -3.40 -11.47
CA LEU A 342 -17.15 -3.38 -10.54
C LEU A 342 -17.66 -3.72 -9.15
N LYS A 343 -16.89 -4.50 -8.40
CA LYS A 343 -17.22 -5.00 -7.09
C LYS A 343 -16.30 -4.35 -6.07
N TYR A 344 -16.83 -3.54 -5.20
CA TYR A 344 -16.08 -2.91 -4.13
C TYR A 344 -16.51 -3.48 -2.79
N VAL A 345 -15.54 -3.85 -1.97
CA VAL A 345 -15.75 -4.34 -0.60
C VAL A 345 -15.28 -3.26 0.37
N TYR A 346 -16.10 -3.00 1.38
CA TYR A 346 -15.76 -2.08 2.45
C TYR A 346 -14.87 -2.76 3.49
N GLU A 347 -13.65 -2.27 3.63
CA GLU A 347 -12.71 -2.76 4.62
C GLU A 347 -11.77 -1.64 5.10
N GLY A 348 -11.47 -1.61 6.39
CA GLY A 348 -10.58 -0.61 6.98
C GLY A 348 -11.04 0.84 6.75
N GLY A 349 -12.36 1.07 6.65
CA GLY A 349 -12.94 2.39 6.46
C GLY A 349 -12.96 2.89 5.01
N CYS A 350 -12.73 2.02 4.02
CA CYS A 350 -12.62 2.40 2.60
C CYS A 350 -13.18 1.29 1.70
N TYR A 351 -13.77 1.67 0.57
CA TYR A 351 -14.19 0.72 -0.46
C TYR A 351 -13.03 0.36 -1.38
N ARG A 352 -12.65 -0.93 -1.41
CA ARG A 352 -11.56 -1.44 -2.24
C ARG A 352 -12.08 -2.30 -3.38
N LEU A 353 -11.51 -2.11 -4.57
CA LEU A 353 -11.90 -2.88 -5.75
C LEU A 353 -11.44 -4.34 -5.59
N TYR A 354 -12.39 -5.27 -5.71
CA TYR A 354 -12.15 -6.69 -5.60
C TYR A 354 -12.33 -7.39 -6.95
N ALA A 355 -11.36 -8.18 -7.34
CA ALA A 355 -11.50 -9.11 -8.44
C ALA A 355 -12.36 -10.33 -8.03
N ASP A 356 -12.94 -11.04 -9.00
CA ASP A 356 -13.80 -12.20 -8.74
C ASP A 356 -13.13 -13.28 -7.90
N ASN A 357 -11.86 -13.57 -8.14
CA ASN A 357 -11.09 -14.55 -7.38
C ASN A 357 -10.95 -14.19 -5.87
N MET A 358 -10.93 -12.91 -5.54
CA MET A 358 -10.88 -12.45 -4.14
C MET A 358 -12.23 -12.69 -3.45
N LEU A 359 -13.33 -12.36 -4.11
CA LEU A 359 -14.69 -12.64 -3.59
C LEU A 359 -14.96 -14.14 -3.48
N LEU A 360 -14.55 -14.93 -4.47
CA LEU A 360 -14.60 -16.38 -4.41
C LEU A 360 -13.83 -16.91 -3.20
N GLY A 361 -12.69 -16.33 -2.87
CA GLY A 361 -11.92 -16.66 -1.66
C GLY A 361 -12.69 -16.40 -0.37
N ILE A 362 -13.40 -15.28 -0.28
CA ILE A 362 -14.25 -14.93 0.88
C ILE A 362 -15.41 -15.91 1.00
N ILE A 363 -16.13 -16.15 -0.10
CA ILE A 363 -17.27 -17.09 -0.12
C ILE A 363 -16.81 -18.50 0.25
N LYS A 364 -15.69 -18.97 -0.32
CA LYS A 364 -15.06 -20.24 0.03
C LYS A 364 -14.78 -20.32 1.53
N LYS A 365 -14.23 -19.24 2.10
CA LYS A 365 -13.89 -19.19 3.52
C LYS A 365 -15.12 -19.36 4.41
N TYR A 366 -16.25 -18.71 4.10
CA TYR A 366 -17.48 -18.90 4.88
C TYR A 366 -17.95 -20.34 4.95
N ILE A 367 -17.77 -21.12 3.88
CA ILE A 367 -18.09 -22.56 3.87
C ILE A 367 -17.03 -23.33 4.66
N ALA A 368 -15.73 -23.07 4.41
CA ALA A 368 -14.62 -23.79 5.00
C ALA A 368 -14.50 -23.56 6.52
N ASP A 369 -14.90 -22.39 7.02
CA ASP A 369 -14.94 -22.08 8.46
C ASP A 369 -15.94 -23.00 9.21
N TYR A 370 -16.93 -23.54 8.51
CA TYR A 370 -17.83 -24.54 9.01
C TYR A 370 -17.30 -25.97 8.77
N ASP A 371 -17.05 -26.32 7.49
CA ASP A 371 -16.53 -27.61 7.07
C ASP A 371 -15.86 -27.49 5.69
N GLU A 372 -14.55 -27.76 5.61
CA GLU A 372 -13.78 -27.66 4.36
C GLU A 372 -14.23 -28.70 3.32
N GLU A 373 -14.79 -29.87 3.74
CA GLU A 373 -15.26 -30.91 2.83
C GLU A 373 -16.54 -30.52 2.06
N LEU A 374 -17.28 -29.50 2.55
CA LEU A 374 -18.46 -28.96 1.88
C LEU A 374 -18.13 -27.95 0.79
N VAL A 375 -16.87 -27.54 0.66
CA VAL A 375 -16.45 -26.60 -0.35
C VAL A 375 -16.52 -27.22 -1.74
N LYS A 376 -17.48 -26.76 -2.54
CA LYS A 376 -17.61 -27.09 -3.97
C LYS A 376 -17.53 -25.83 -4.79
N MET A 377 -16.49 -25.68 -5.62
CA MET A 377 -16.27 -24.46 -6.40
C MET A 377 -17.44 -24.09 -7.31
N SER A 378 -18.23 -25.07 -7.78
CA SER A 378 -19.47 -24.80 -8.52
C SER A 378 -20.48 -23.99 -7.68
N LYS A 379 -20.64 -24.32 -6.40
CA LYS A 379 -21.51 -23.59 -5.47
C LYS A 379 -20.97 -22.22 -5.14
N VAL A 380 -19.64 -22.10 -4.93
CA VAL A 380 -18.97 -20.83 -4.67
C VAL A 380 -19.16 -19.86 -5.85
N ASN A 381 -19.00 -20.35 -7.09
CA ASN A 381 -19.23 -19.55 -8.31
C ASN A 381 -20.71 -19.15 -8.45
N GLU A 382 -21.65 -20.06 -8.14
CA GLU A 382 -23.09 -19.79 -8.18
C GLU A 382 -23.48 -18.70 -7.18
N VAL A 383 -22.88 -18.70 -5.96
CA VAL A 383 -23.08 -17.62 -4.97
C VAL A 383 -22.53 -16.29 -5.48
N LEU A 384 -21.32 -16.29 -6.06
CA LEU A 384 -20.78 -15.08 -6.65
C LEU A 384 -21.71 -14.50 -7.73
N LEU A 385 -22.24 -15.36 -8.61
CA LEU A 385 -23.19 -14.94 -9.62
C LEU A 385 -24.48 -14.36 -8.97
N HIS A 386 -24.99 -15.00 -7.91
CA HIS A 386 -26.14 -14.50 -7.17
C HIS A 386 -25.94 -13.09 -6.61
N ILE A 387 -24.78 -12.79 -6.00
CA ILE A 387 -24.53 -11.49 -5.38
C ILE A 387 -24.12 -10.42 -6.38
N THR A 388 -23.71 -10.78 -7.60
CA THR A 388 -23.26 -9.84 -8.64
C THR A 388 -24.29 -9.60 -9.73
N THR A 389 -25.42 -10.29 -9.73
CA THR A 389 -26.54 -10.09 -10.67
C THR A 389 -27.70 -9.29 -10.08
N ASP A 390 -27.52 -8.71 -8.90
CA ASP A 390 -28.51 -7.82 -8.29
C ASP A 390 -28.71 -6.56 -9.16
N LEU A 391 -29.94 -6.09 -9.23
CA LEU A 391 -30.32 -4.88 -9.96
C LEU A 391 -29.90 -3.60 -9.22
N THR A 392 -29.52 -3.71 -7.97
CA THR A 392 -29.08 -2.58 -7.13
C THR A 392 -27.60 -2.31 -7.38
N TYR A 393 -27.31 -1.23 -8.08
CA TYR A 393 -25.94 -0.78 -8.30
C TYR A 393 -25.81 0.72 -8.07
N VAL A 394 -24.60 1.14 -7.72
CA VAL A 394 -24.22 2.54 -7.53
C VAL A 394 -23.61 3.06 -8.84
N SER A 395 -23.87 4.32 -9.18
CA SER A 395 -23.17 4.98 -10.28
C SER A 395 -21.69 5.20 -9.91
N GLN A 396 -20.80 5.10 -10.89
CA GLN A 396 -19.39 5.45 -10.73
C GLN A 396 -19.22 6.88 -10.17
N ASP A 397 -20.07 7.82 -10.59
CA ASP A 397 -19.99 9.22 -10.18
C ASP A 397 -20.36 9.44 -8.70
N ALA A 398 -20.98 8.44 -8.05
CA ALA A 398 -21.26 8.49 -6.62
C ALA A 398 -20.03 8.16 -5.76
N LEU A 399 -19.01 7.52 -6.34
CA LEU A 399 -17.76 7.25 -5.63
C LEU A 399 -16.96 8.54 -5.46
N ASN A 400 -16.52 8.81 -4.24
CA ASN A 400 -15.76 10.02 -3.88
C ASN A 400 -16.47 11.33 -4.29
N ALA A 401 -17.82 11.31 -4.33
CA ALA A 401 -18.62 12.45 -4.79
C ALA A 401 -18.64 13.61 -3.79
N ASP A 402 -18.53 13.31 -2.49
CA ASP A 402 -18.50 14.29 -1.43
C ASP A 402 -17.14 15.00 -1.42
N GLU A 403 -17.17 16.29 -1.78
CA GLU A 403 -15.95 17.11 -1.90
C GLU A 403 -15.46 17.65 -0.55
N ASP A 404 -16.30 17.61 0.48
CA ASP A 404 -16.03 18.17 1.79
C ASP A 404 -15.41 17.16 2.76
N ILE A 405 -14.94 16.03 2.25
CA ILE A 405 -14.31 14.97 3.06
C ILE A 405 -12.95 14.52 2.54
N ILE A 406 -12.10 14.09 3.47
CA ILE A 406 -10.88 13.29 3.21
C ILE A 406 -10.91 12.06 4.11
N ASN A 407 -10.61 10.89 3.55
CA ASN A 407 -10.57 9.64 4.28
C ASN A 407 -9.15 9.36 4.81
N PHE A 408 -9.01 9.19 6.12
CA PHE A 408 -7.80 8.84 6.85
C PHE A 408 -7.91 7.43 7.43
N GLN A 409 -6.83 6.87 7.92
CA GLN A 409 -6.83 5.53 8.54
C GLN A 409 -7.67 5.46 9.85
N ASN A 410 -7.82 6.57 10.55
CA ASN A 410 -8.55 6.65 11.82
C ASN A 410 -9.93 7.32 11.72
N GLY A 411 -10.39 7.70 10.52
CA GLY A 411 -11.71 8.31 10.34
C GLY A 411 -11.84 9.12 9.06
N ILE A 412 -12.98 9.73 8.89
CA ILE A 412 -13.30 10.66 7.80
C ILE A 412 -13.18 12.08 8.32
N LEU A 413 -12.32 12.88 7.72
CA LEU A 413 -12.19 14.30 8.05
C LEU A 413 -13.17 15.10 7.19
N LYS A 414 -14.14 15.75 7.83
CA LYS A 414 -14.96 16.78 7.19
C LYS A 414 -14.18 18.09 7.19
N ILE A 415 -14.26 18.82 6.08
CA ILE A 415 -13.50 20.05 5.87
C ILE A 415 -14.43 21.16 5.42
N THR A 416 -14.30 22.31 6.06
CA THR A 416 -14.87 23.59 5.62
C THR A 416 -13.77 24.61 5.41
N ALA A 417 -14.10 25.81 4.98
CA ALA A 417 -13.12 26.90 4.84
C ALA A 417 -12.41 27.26 6.17
N THR A 418 -13.03 27.00 7.32
CA THR A 418 -12.52 27.41 8.63
C THR A 418 -12.28 26.26 9.59
N ASP A 419 -12.99 25.16 9.44
CA ASP A 419 -13.04 24.10 10.44
C ASP A 419 -12.76 22.72 9.85
N THR A 420 -12.33 21.80 10.71
CA THR A 420 -12.19 20.36 10.40
C THR A 420 -12.83 19.55 11.51
N GLU A 421 -13.53 18.46 11.17
CA GLU A 421 -14.14 17.54 12.10
C GLU A 421 -13.83 16.10 11.71
N LEU A 422 -13.16 15.35 12.58
CA LEU A 422 -12.91 13.92 12.37
C LEU A 422 -14.11 13.11 12.85
N ILE A 423 -14.79 12.42 11.95
CA ILE A 423 -15.90 11.52 12.26
C ILE A 423 -15.51 10.05 12.05
N PRO A 424 -16.18 9.10 12.73
CA PRO A 424 -15.96 7.68 12.50
C PRO A 424 -16.20 7.28 11.04
N HIS A 425 -15.52 6.23 10.58
CA HIS A 425 -15.79 5.62 9.28
C HIS A 425 -17.24 5.08 9.21
N SER A 426 -17.89 5.24 8.06
CA SER A 426 -19.18 4.64 7.74
C SER A 426 -19.16 4.05 6.34
N ALA A 427 -19.81 2.90 6.17
CA ALA A 427 -20.02 2.29 4.86
C ALA A 427 -20.98 3.10 3.97
N ASP A 428 -21.74 4.04 4.53
CA ASP A 428 -22.60 4.94 3.76
C ASP A 428 -21.80 5.98 2.97
N ILE A 429 -20.55 6.21 3.36
CA ILE A 429 -19.62 7.12 2.67
C ILE A 429 -18.85 6.34 1.61
N LEU A 430 -19.17 6.56 0.35
CA LEU A 430 -18.63 5.82 -0.80
C LEU A 430 -17.22 6.28 -1.15
N SER A 431 -16.30 6.21 -0.19
CA SER A 431 -14.90 6.58 -0.37
C SER A 431 -14.07 5.40 -0.85
N THR A 432 -13.32 5.58 -1.95
CA THR A 432 -12.37 4.60 -2.49
C THR A 432 -10.91 5.04 -2.34
N ILE A 433 -10.69 6.27 -1.89
CA ILE A 433 -9.37 6.86 -1.67
C ILE A 433 -9.20 7.08 -0.17
N GLN A 434 -8.20 6.47 0.43
CA GLN A 434 -7.84 6.61 1.84
C GLN A 434 -6.36 6.97 1.95
N LEU A 435 -6.06 8.05 2.66
CA LEU A 435 -4.68 8.47 2.89
C LEU A 435 -3.97 7.50 3.83
N PRO A 436 -2.69 7.16 3.58
CA PRO A 436 -1.94 6.17 4.33
C PRO A 436 -1.38 6.73 5.64
N CYS A 437 -2.19 7.49 6.38
CA CYS A 437 -1.87 8.05 7.67
C CYS A 437 -3.13 8.30 8.49
N GLU A 438 -2.95 8.52 9.80
CA GLU A 438 -3.97 8.99 10.70
C GLU A 438 -4.01 10.52 10.74
N TRP A 439 -5.20 11.09 10.90
CA TRP A 439 -5.39 12.51 11.20
C TRP A 439 -5.10 12.79 12.68
N SER A 440 -4.49 13.94 12.96
CA SER A 440 -4.30 14.46 14.30
C SER A 440 -4.36 15.99 14.28
N ASP A 441 -5.01 16.56 15.30
CA ASP A 441 -5.05 18.01 15.49
C ASP A 441 -3.76 18.57 16.12
N GLU A 442 -2.89 17.69 16.63
CA GLU A 442 -1.60 18.08 17.19
C GLU A 442 -0.66 18.65 16.12
N TYR A 443 0.19 19.59 16.51
CA TYR A 443 1.27 20.07 15.63
C TYR A 443 2.29 18.95 15.39
N ILE A 444 2.62 18.74 14.12
CA ILE A 444 3.62 17.73 13.71
C ILE A 444 4.66 18.46 12.86
N ASP A 445 5.89 18.44 13.31
CA ASP A 445 7.03 19.04 12.61
C ASP A 445 7.40 18.24 11.35
N THR A 446 7.85 18.96 10.30
CA THR A 446 8.24 18.36 9.01
C THR A 446 9.55 18.97 8.51
N PRO A 447 10.66 18.87 9.26
CA PRO A 447 11.88 19.60 8.97
C PRO A 447 12.52 19.18 7.64
N VAL A 448 12.44 17.92 7.25
CA VAL A 448 12.98 17.44 5.97
C VAL A 448 12.17 17.98 4.80
N PHE A 449 10.85 17.91 4.91
CA PHE A 449 9.95 18.42 3.88
C PHE A 449 10.04 19.95 3.77
N ASP A 450 10.11 20.68 4.88
CA ASP A 450 10.20 22.14 4.86
C ASP A 450 11.50 22.59 4.21
N SER A 451 12.65 22.01 4.56
CA SER A 451 13.94 22.27 3.93
C SER A 451 13.94 21.94 2.44
N TYR A 452 13.26 20.86 2.05
CA TYR A 452 13.09 20.51 0.64
C TYR A 452 12.23 21.55 -0.10
N MET A 453 11.13 22.01 0.50
CA MET A 453 10.26 23.05 -0.08
C MET A 453 11.03 24.38 -0.23
N ASP A 454 11.86 24.75 0.74
CA ASP A 454 12.75 25.90 0.63
C ASP A 454 13.69 25.80 -0.58
N THR A 455 14.24 24.61 -0.79
CA THR A 455 15.17 24.36 -1.90
C THR A 455 14.47 24.45 -3.25
N ILE A 456 13.31 23.76 -3.42
CA ILE A 456 12.64 23.68 -4.73
C ILE A 456 11.98 24.99 -5.15
N THR A 457 11.55 25.82 -4.18
CA THR A 457 10.91 27.13 -4.43
C THR A 457 11.87 28.29 -4.29
N ASN A 458 13.14 28.05 -4.03
CA ASN A 458 14.14 29.09 -3.72
C ASN A 458 13.70 30.02 -2.57
N GLY A 459 12.98 29.46 -1.57
CA GLY A 459 12.50 30.19 -0.41
C GLY A 459 11.26 31.08 -0.64
N ASP A 460 10.64 31.05 -1.81
CA ASP A 460 9.42 31.83 -2.09
C ASP A 460 8.21 31.23 -1.33
N GLU A 461 7.77 31.92 -0.28
CA GLU A 461 6.67 31.48 0.58
C GLU A 461 5.33 31.43 -0.16
N MET A 462 5.10 32.30 -1.14
CA MET A 462 3.86 32.30 -1.91
C MET A 462 3.82 31.12 -2.88
N VAL A 463 4.95 30.73 -3.45
CA VAL A 463 5.07 29.53 -4.28
C VAL A 463 4.93 28.26 -3.42
N LYS A 464 5.50 28.24 -2.20
CA LYS A 464 5.28 27.14 -1.25
C LYS A 464 3.79 26.98 -0.93
N GLN A 465 3.11 28.10 -0.63
CA GLN A 465 1.67 28.11 -0.36
C GLN A 465 0.90 27.54 -1.55
N LEU A 466 1.18 27.98 -2.77
CA LEU A 466 0.56 27.48 -4.01
C LEU A 466 0.75 25.95 -4.15
N LEU A 467 1.97 25.46 -3.95
CA LEU A 467 2.26 24.02 -4.06
C LEU A 467 1.51 23.23 -2.99
N MET A 468 1.44 23.74 -1.75
CA MET A 468 0.66 23.10 -0.68
C MET A 468 -0.85 23.10 -0.96
N GLU A 469 -1.38 24.17 -1.53
CA GLU A 469 -2.76 24.24 -2.00
C GLU A 469 -3.04 23.20 -3.08
N PHE A 470 -2.14 23.07 -4.05
CA PHE A 470 -2.26 22.06 -5.10
C PHE A 470 -2.23 20.64 -4.53
N ILE A 471 -1.33 20.34 -3.60
CA ILE A 471 -1.26 19.08 -2.89
C ILE A 471 -2.56 18.84 -2.11
N GLY A 472 -3.09 19.85 -1.42
CA GLY A 472 -4.34 19.78 -0.68
C GLY A 472 -5.52 19.34 -1.58
N VAL A 473 -5.61 19.94 -2.77
CA VAL A 473 -6.63 19.52 -3.75
C VAL A 473 -6.37 18.11 -4.26
N CYS A 474 -5.11 17.71 -4.51
CA CYS A 474 -4.77 16.35 -4.94
C CYS A 474 -5.25 15.28 -3.96
N ILE A 475 -5.04 15.49 -2.65
CA ILE A 475 -5.37 14.50 -1.60
C ILE A 475 -6.82 14.54 -1.14
N SER A 476 -7.63 15.46 -1.64
CA SER A 476 -9.06 15.62 -1.33
C SER A 476 -9.94 15.09 -2.46
N ASN A 477 -11.26 15.12 -2.27
CA ASN A 477 -12.23 14.81 -3.31
C ASN A 477 -12.65 16.04 -4.13
N VAL A 478 -12.15 17.25 -3.82
CA VAL A 478 -12.43 18.48 -4.55
C VAL A 478 -12.16 18.30 -6.04
N LYS A 479 -13.11 18.60 -6.88
CA LYS A 479 -12.99 18.40 -8.33
C LYS A 479 -11.97 19.35 -8.94
N GLY A 480 -10.90 18.79 -9.53
CA GLY A 480 -9.75 19.55 -10.05
C GLY A 480 -10.11 20.58 -11.10
N TRP A 481 -11.14 20.32 -11.91
CA TRP A 481 -11.60 21.27 -12.93
C TRP A 481 -12.19 22.58 -12.35
N ARG A 482 -12.57 22.62 -11.06
CA ARG A 482 -13.03 23.88 -10.41
C ARG A 482 -11.94 24.97 -10.46
N MET A 483 -10.68 24.58 -10.27
CA MET A 483 -9.53 25.49 -10.31
C MET A 483 -9.16 25.89 -11.72
N LYS A 484 -9.54 25.10 -12.73
CA LYS A 484 -9.17 25.30 -14.15
C LYS A 484 -7.66 25.42 -14.37
N LYS A 485 -6.84 24.72 -13.57
CA LYS A 485 -5.38 24.83 -13.55
C LYS A 485 -4.71 23.47 -13.68
N ALA A 486 -3.55 23.45 -14.33
CA ALA A 486 -2.59 22.36 -14.36
C ALA A 486 -1.24 22.88 -13.86
N LEU A 487 -0.48 22.04 -13.16
CA LEU A 487 0.83 22.40 -12.60
C LEU A 487 1.97 21.92 -13.50
N PHE A 488 2.83 22.84 -13.89
CA PHE A 488 4.05 22.60 -14.65
C PHE A 488 5.25 22.98 -13.79
N LEU A 489 6.00 21.99 -13.29
CA LEU A 489 7.28 22.22 -12.62
C LEU A 489 8.40 22.19 -13.66
N VAL A 490 9.11 23.31 -13.81
CA VAL A 490 10.14 23.49 -14.82
C VAL A 490 11.50 23.71 -14.17
N GLY A 491 12.55 23.20 -14.74
CA GLY A 491 13.92 23.39 -14.27
C GLY A 491 14.84 22.31 -14.83
N GLN A 492 16.12 22.50 -14.72
CA GLN A 492 17.12 21.54 -15.16
C GLN A 492 16.98 20.18 -14.45
N GLY A 493 17.71 19.17 -14.89
CA GLY A 493 17.83 17.92 -14.15
C GLY A 493 18.33 18.16 -12.72
N ASP A 494 18.04 17.21 -11.82
CA ASP A 494 18.53 17.22 -10.44
C ASP A 494 18.08 18.41 -9.56
N THR A 495 16.94 19.03 -9.87
CA THR A 495 16.32 20.07 -9.03
C THR A 495 15.32 19.52 -8.01
N GLY A 496 15.04 18.21 -8.01
CA GLY A 496 14.11 17.57 -7.08
C GLY A 496 12.63 17.56 -7.51
N LYS A 497 12.23 18.16 -8.63
CA LYS A 497 10.83 18.25 -9.11
C LYS A 497 10.05 16.95 -9.01
N SER A 498 10.64 15.85 -9.45
CA SER A 498 9.99 14.53 -9.47
C SER A 498 9.75 13.97 -8.06
N GLN A 499 10.53 14.38 -7.06
CA GLN A 499 10.38 13.91 -5.67
C GLN A 499 9.07 14.38 -5.05
N LEU A 500 8.67 15.64 -5.30
CA LEU A 500 7.40 16.17 -4.78
C LEU A 500 6.21 15.44 -5.39
N LYS A 501 6.22 15.22 -6.71
CA LYS A 501 5.17 14.47 -7.39
C LYS A 501 5.10 13.03 -6.87
N SER A 502 6.25 12.35 -6.73
CA SER A 502 6.32 10.98 -6.20
C SER A 502 5.83 10.88 -4.75
N LEU A 503 6.06 11.90 -3.93
CA LEU A 503 5.50 11.97 -2.57
C LEU A 503 3.96 11.98 -2.61
N VAL A 504 3.37 12.83 -3.46
CA VAL A 504 1.91 12.92 -3.60
C VAL A 504 1.32 11.64 -4.18
N GLU A 505 1.98 11.00 -5.15
CA GLU A 505 1.59 9.70 -5.68
C GLU A 505 1.56 8.61 -4.60
N ARG A 506 2.52 8.61 -3.68
CA ARG A 506 2.52 7.70 -2.52
C ARG A 506 1.38 7.99 -1.54
N LEU A 507 1.01 9.25 -1.34
CA LEU A 507 -0.13 9.62 -0.49
C LEU A 507 -1.46 9.17 -1.11
N LEU A 508 -1.59 9.24 -2.42
CA LEU A 508 -2.80 8.82 -3.14
C LEU A 508 -2.96 7.31 -3.27
N SER A 509 -1.89 6.54 -3.09
CA SER A 509 -1.83 5.09 -3.31
C SER A 509 -2.04 4.68 -4.78
N ARG A 510 -1.65 3.46 -5.11
CA ARG A 510 -1.75 2.92 -6.49
C ARG A 510 -3.21 2.87 -6.96
N GLY A 511 -3.42 3.19 -8.23
CA GLY A 511 -4.73 3.20 -8.87
C GLY A 511 -5.40 4.58 -8.89
N ASN A 512 -4.95 5.51 -8.04
CA ASN A 512 -5.50 6.87 -8.00
C ASN A 512 -4.66 7.90 -8.77
N PHE A 513 -3.54 7.47 -9.36
CA PHE A 513 -2.70 8.31 -10.21
C PHE A 513 -2.18 7.54 -11.42
N ILE A 514 -1.77 8.29 -12.46
CA ILE A 514 -1.15 7.73 -13.66
C ILE A 514 -0.01 8.62 -14.17
N GLY A 515 1.11 7.97 -14.54
CA GLY A 515 2.18 8.60 -15.29
C GLY A 515 1.82 8.63 -16.77
N ILE A 516 1.61 9.83 -17.32
CA ILE A 516 1.22 10.03 -18.72
C ILE A 516 1.69 11.39 -19.22
N ASP A 517 2.24 11.45 -20.42
CA ASP A 517 2.67 12.70 -21.02
C ASP A 517 1.51 13.46 -21.69
N LEU A 518 1.68 14.77 -21.82
CA LEU A 518 0.65 15.65 -22.42
C LEU A 518 0.24 15.19 -23.83
N LYS A 519 1.20 14.76 -24.66
CA LYS A 519 0.93 14.22 -26.00
C LYS A 519 0.18 12.89 -25.96
N GLU A 520 0.45 12.06 -24.99
CA GLU A 520 -0.25 10.78 -24.82
C GLU A 520 -1.71 11.01 -24.39
N ILE A 521 -1.98 12.02 -23.55
CA ILE A 521 -3.34 12.41 -23.17
C ILE A 521 -4.16 12.80 -24.41
N GLU A 522 -3.59 13.51 -25.38
CA GLU A 522 -4.26 13.90 -26.62
C GLU A 522 -4.44 12.74 -27.62
N SER A 523 -3.83 11.57 -27.35
CA SER A 523 -3.97 10.38 -28.18
C SER A 523 -5.34 9.70 -28.01
N ARG A 524 -5.72 8.84 -28.97
CA ARG A 524 -7.01 8.12 -28.99
C ARG A 524 -7.34 7.40 -27.69
N PHE A 525 -6.36 6.76 -27.06
CA PHE A 525 -6.55 5.98 -25.82
C PHE A 525 -6.11 6.72 -24.55
N GLY A 526 -5.58 7.93 -24.68
CA GLY A 526 -5.05 8.70 -23.55
C GLY A 526 -6.13 9.05 -22.53
N THR A 527 -7.33 9.39 -22.99
CA THR A 527 -8.48 9.66 -22.13
C THR A 527 -8.94 8.44 -21.34
N GLY A 528 -8.85 7.24 -21.92
CA GLY A 528 -9.13 5.99 -21.22
C GLY A 528 -8.13 5.73 -20.08
N ALA A 529 -6.86 6.10 -20.30
CA ALA A 529 -5.80 5.90 -19.30
C ALA A 529 -6.01 6.76 -18.04
N VAL A 530 -6.54 7.97 -18.17
CA VAL A 530 -6.79 8.88 -17.02
C VAL A 530 -8.13 8.65 -16.33
N TYR A 531 -8.97 7.75 -16.87
CA TYR A 531 -10.28 7.45 -16.29
C TYR A 531 -10.16 6.94 -14.84
N GLY A 532 -10.89 7.55 -13.94
CA GLY A 532 -10.93 7.17 -12.52
C GLY A 532 -9.70 7.58 -11.70
N THR A 533 -8.72 8.29 -12.30
CA THR A 533 -7.54 8.75 -11.57
C THR A 533 -7.75 10.13 -10.93
N ARG A 534 -7.07 10.37 -9.81
CA ARG A 534 -7.08 11.63 -9.07
C ARG A 534 -5.95 12.58 -9.51
N LEU A 535 -4.86 12.00 -9.99
CA LEU A 535 -3.69 12.74 -10.47
C LEU A 535 -3.19 12.10 -11.78
N ALA A 536 -3.03 12.92 -12.82
CA ALA A 536 -2.44 12.49 -14.07
C ALA A 536 -1.28 13.40 -14.48
N GLY A 537 -0.27 12.85 -15.11
CA GLY A 537 0.87 13.61 -15.61
C GLY A 537 2.19 12.89 -15.47
N SER A 538 3.28 13.52 -15.94
CA SER A 538 4.61 12.93 -16.03
C SER A 538 5.57 13.50 -15.00
N SER A 539 6.43 12.65 -14.46
CA SER A 539 7.53 13.05 -13.56
C SER A 539 8.79 13.52 -14.31
N ASP A 540 8.86 13.24 -15.60
CA ASP A 540 9.95 13.69 -16.49
C ASP A 540 9.42 13.73 -17.93
N MET A 541 8.68 14.80 -18.25
CA MET A 541 8.13 14.98 -19.59
C MET A 541 9.21 15.49 -20.53
N SER A 542 9.44 14.77 -21.63
CA SER A 542 10.35 15.19 -22.69
C SER A 542 9.86 16.47 -23.37
N PHE A 543 10.80 17.26 -23.92
CA PHE A 543 10.45 18.41 -24.75
C PHE A 543 9.64 17.95 -25.98
N LEU A 544 8.43 18.48 -26.14
CA LEU A 544 7.49 18.10 -27.18
C LEU A 544 6.85 19.34 -27.79
N SER A 545 6.50 19.24 -29.08
CA SER A 545 5.52 20.12 -29.72
C SER A 545 4.17 19.41 -29.66
N VAL A 546 3.16 20.09 -29.19
CA VAL A 546 1.77 19.60 -29.12
C VAL A 546 0.91 20.49 -30.02
N ASP A 547 0.34 19.88 -31.06
CA ASP A 547 -0.42 20.62 -32.08
C ASP A 547 -1.86 20.89 -31.67
N GLU A 548 -2.45 20.06 -30.82
CA GLU A 548 -3.80 20.21 -30.27
C GLU A 548 -3.79 20.00 -28.76
N LEU A 549 -4.54 20.85 -28.05
CA LEU A 549 -4.77 20.78 -26.58
C LEU A 549 -6.26 20.63 -26.26
N LYS A 550 -6.99 19.95 -27.12
CA LYS A 550 -8.44 19.78 -26.96
C LYS A 550 -8.81 18.98 -25.72
N THR A 551 -8.11 17.88 -25.49
CA THR A 551 -8.33 17.03 -24.31
C THR A 551 -7.89 17.73 -23.03
N PHE A 552 -6.72 18.37 -23.02
CA PHE A 552 -6.24 19.20 -21.91
C PHE A 552 -7.25 20.27 -21.52
N LYS A 553 -7.84 20.96 -22.51
CA LYS A 553 -8.86 21.98 -22.30
C LYS A 553 -10.10 21.40 -21.62
N LYS A 554 -10.57 20.28 -22.10
CA LYS A 554 -11.74 19.58 -21.54
C LYS A 554 -11.47 19.10 -20.11
N MET A 555 -10.31 18.47 -19.86
CA MET A 555 -9.93 17.97 -18.54
C MET A 555 -9.86 19.09 -17.51
N THR A 556 -9.21 20.19 -17.86
CA THR A 556 -9.11 21.35 -16.96
C THR A 556 -10.39 22.18 -16.88
N GLY A 557 -11.32 22.00 -17.80
CA GLY A 557 -12.61 22.72 -17.85
C GLY A 557 -13.79 22.00 -17.21
N GLY A 558 -13.66 20.69 -16.97
CA GLY A 558 -14.77 19.86 -16.50
C GLY A 558 -15.76 19.44 -17.59
N ASP A 559 -15.32 19.54 -18.85
CA ASP A 559 -16.14 19.11 -19.99
C ASP A 559 -16.13 17.57 -20.10
N SER A 560 -17.17 17.02 -20.76
CA SER A 560 -17.25 15.59 -21.06
C SER A 560 -16.13 15.15 -22.00
N LEU A 561 -15.45 14.07 -21.62
CA LEU A 561 -14.42 13.40 -22.38
C LEU A 561 -14.93 12.09 -22.97
N PHE A 562 -14.49 11.78 -24.16
CA PHE A 562 -14.73 10.49 -24.80
C PHE A 562 -13.56 9.56 -24.50
N ALA A 563 -13.81 8.44 -23.84
CA ALA A 563 -12.81 7.44 -23.53
C ALA A 563 -13.08 6.14 -24.27
N GLU A 564 -12.02 5.46 -24.64
CA GLU A 564 -12.07 4.16 -25.29
C GLU A 564 -11.01 3.23 -24.71
N PHE A 565 -11.43 2.03 -24.28
CA PHE A 565 -10.50 0.95 -23.98
C PHE A 565 -10.37 0.01 -25.18
N LYS A 566 -9.19 -0.56 -25.39
CA LYS A 566 -8.94 -1.48 -26.51
C LYS A 566 -9.93 -2.64 -26.51
N GLY A 567 -10.74 -2.74 -27.58
CA GLY A 567 -11.75 -3.79 -27.73
C GLY A 567 -13.05 -3.59 -26.95
N GLN A 568 -13.29 -2.40 -26.41
CA GLN A 568 -14.52 -2.05 -25.71
C GLN A 568 -15.23 -0.88 -26.40
N GLN A 569 -16.51 -0.68 -26.06
CA GLN A 569 -17.27 0.49 -26.54
C GLN A 569 -16.76 1.76 -25.88
N ALA A 570 -16.74 2.84 -26.64
CA ALA A 570 -16.42 4.15 -26.11
C ALA A 570 -17.53 4.67 -25.19
N PHE A 571 -17.13 5.45 -24.18
CA PHE A 571 -18.04 6.03 -23.18
C PHE A 571 -17.61 7.46 -22.83
N GLU A 572 -18.52 8.20 -22.18
CA GLU A 572 -18.26 9.54 -21.73
C GLU A 572 -18.03 9.59 -20.22
N PHE A 573 -17.10 10.46 -19.79
CA PHE A 573 -16.85 10.73 -18.38
C PHE A 573 -16.30 12.15 -18.20
N THR A 574 -16.33 12.67 -16.96
CA THR A 574 -15.66 13.91 -16.59
C THR A 574 -14.42 13.61 -15.76
N PHE A 575 -13.28 14.21 -16.10
CA PHE A 575 -12.06 14.07 -15.33
C PHE A 575 -12.10 14.96 -14.09
N ASN A 576 -12.16 14.37 -12.91
CA ASN A 576 -12.22 15.06 -11.62
C ASN A 576 -10.85 15.28 -10.95
N GLY A 577 -9.79 14.78 -11.55
CA GLY A 577 -8.42 14.88 -11.03
C GLY A 577 -7.72 16.17 -11.41
N LEU A 578 -6.44 16.23 -11.10
CA LEU A 578 -5.53 17.32 -11.45
C LEU A 578 -4.45 16.83 -12.41
N LEU A 579 -3.90 17.78 -13.18
CA LEU A 579 -2.79 17.55 -14.11
C LEU A 579 -1.49 18.12 -13.51
N TRP A 580 -0.44 17.31 -13.47
CA TRP A 580 0.87 17.70 -12.96
C TRP A 580 2.00 17.14 -13.82
N PHE A 581 2.77 18.04 -14.41
CA PHE A 581 3.91 17.68 -15.26
C PHE A 581 5.20 18.26 -14.72
N CYS A 582 6.25 17.46 -14.64
CA CYS A 582 7.61 17.89 -14.39
C CYS A 582 8.39 17.81 -15.69
N MET A 583 9.18 18.83 -16.00
CA MET A 583 9.89 18.92 -17.28
C MET A 583 11.14 19.80 -17.16
N ASN A 584 12.07 19.61 -18.10
CA ASN A 584 13.26 20.47 -18.17
C ASN A 584 13.03 21.70 -19.04
N ARG A 585 12.10 21.64 -19.97
CA ARG A 585 11.71 22.77 -20.85
C ARG A 585 10.21 22.70 -21.10
N LEU A 586 9.59 23.90 -21.15
CA LEU A 586 8.17 24.02 -21.48
C LEU A 586 7.89 23.53 -22.90
N PRO A 587 6.79 22.80 -23.14
CA PRO A 587 6.40 22.34 -24.47
C PRO A 587 6.07 23.51 -25.39
N LYS A 588 6.20 23.33 -26.71
CA LYS A 588 5.69 24.27 -27.71
C LYS A 588 4.27 23.87 -28.11
N PHE A 589 3.39 24.85 -28.18
CA PHE A 589 2.02 24.66 -28.65
C PHE A 589 1.90 25.14 -30.09
N GLY A 590 1.62 24.21 -31.02
CA GLY A 590 1.63 24.50 -32.47
C GLY A 590 0.30 25.00 -33.05
N GLY A 591 -0.84 24.63 -32.48
CA GLY A 591 -2.14 24.81 -33.11
C GLY A 591 -3.12 25.78 -32.42
N ASP A 592 -2.93 26.10 -31.15
CA ASP A 592 -3.89 26.91 -30.38
C ASP A 592 -3.16 27.86 -29.44
N ASP A 593 -2.76 28.99 -29.97
CA ASP A 593 -1.99 30.03 -29.27
C ASP A 593 -2.90 30.95 -28.43
N GLY A 594 -4.14 30.53 -28.15
CA GLY A 594 -5.11 31.32 -27.42
C GLY A 594 -4.73 31.52 -25.96
N LYS A 595 -5.03 32.70 -25.40
CA LYS A 595 -4.82 33.06 -23.98
C LYS A 595 -5.34 31.98 -23.00
N TRP A 596 -6.41 31.28 -23.38
CA TRP A 596 -7.05 30.25 -22.55
C TRP A 596 -6.13 29.09 -22.17
N VAL A 597 -5.14 28.73 -22.99
CA VAL A 597 -4.15 27.66 -22.68
C VAL A 597 -3.30 28.09 -21.51
N TYR A 598 -2.71 29.27 -21.62
CA TYR A 598 -1.79 29.82 -20.62
C TYR A 598 -2.48 30.15 -19.32
N ASP A 599 -3.75 30.61 -19.37
CA ASP A 599 -4.56 30.84 -18.17
C ASP A 599 -4.84 29.56 -17.39
N ARG A 600 -4.67 28.38 -18.00
CA ARG A 600 -4.85 27.06 -17.35
C ARG A 600 -3.55 26.45 -16.84
N ILE A 601 -2.41 27.06 -17.09
CA ILE A 601 -1.11 26.53 -16.71
C ILE A 601 -0.52 27.40 -15.59
N MET A 602 -0.06 26.74 -14.54
CA MET A 602 0.78 27.34 -13.51
C MET A 602 2.20 26.85 -13.72
N VAL A 603 3.07 27.75 -14.13
CA VAL A 603 4.50 27.48 -14.35
C VAL A 603 5.25 27.80 -13.06
N VAL A 604 5.82 26.80 -12.43
CA VAL A 604 6.69 26.97 -11.26
C VAL A 604 8.11 26.62 -11.66
N ASP A 605 8.98 27.58 -11.63
CA ASP A 605 10.40 27.38 -11.86
C ASP A 605 11.09 26.78 -10.64
N CYS A 606 11.90 25.77 -10.87
CA CYS A 606 12.72 25.10 -9.88
C CYS A 606 14.21 25.35 -10.24
N PRO A 607 14.78 26.50 -9.83
CA PRO A 607 16.08 26.94 -10.34
C PRO A 607 17.25 26.20 -9.71
N ASN A 608 17.11 25.65 -8.51
CA ASN A 608 18.21 25.14 -7.71
C ASN A 608 18.58 23.71 -8.11
N VAL A 609 19.68 23.56 -8.84
CA VAL A 609 20.27 22.25 -9.17
C VAL A 609 21.06 21.74 -7.97
N ILE A 610 20.71 20.55 -7.49
CA ILE A 610 21.34 19.91 -6.34
C ILE A 610 22.57 19.13 -6.82
N PRO A 611 23.82 19.50 -6.40
CA PRO A 611 25.01 18.75 -6.74
C PRO A 611 24.92 17.28 -6.34
N LYS A 612 25.52 16.39 -7.13
CA LYS A 612 25.43 14.92 -6.90
C LYS A 612 25.87 14.49 -5.50
N GLU A 613 26.87 15.20 -4.94
CA GLU A 613 27.41 14.95 -3.61
C GLU A 613 26.43 15.33 -2.48
N GLN A 614 25.49 16.21 -2.76
CA GLN A 614 24.47 16.69 -1.81
C GLN A 614 23.12 16.01 -2.00
N GLN A 615 22.98 15.13 -3.00
CA GLN A 615 21.75 14.42 -3.27
C GLN A 615 21.49 13.33 -2.21
N ASP A 616 20.43 13.50 -1.45
CA ASP A 616 19.97 12.47 -0.51
C ASP A 616 19.12 11.42 -1.22
N LYS A 617 19.68 10.22 -1.41
CA LYS A 617 18.98 9.10 -2.04
C LYS A 617 17.76 8.59 -1.24
N GLN A 618 17.69 8.94 0.05
CA GLN A 618 16.58 8.57 0.94
C GLN A 618 15.59 9.72 1.16
N LEU A 619 15.74 10.84 0.44
CA LEU A 619 14.90 12.02 0.63
C LEU A 619 13.41 11.71 0.59
N LEU A 620 12.97 10.96 -0.39
CA LEU A 620 11.56 10.57 -0.54
C LEU A 620 11.05 9.76 0.66
N GLU A 621 11.85 8.82 1.17
CA GLU A 621 11.50 8.03 2.35
C GLU A 621 11.41 8.89 3.60
N LYS A 622 12.35 9.81 3.77
CA LYS A 622 12.36 10.75 4.90
C LYS A 622 11.15 11.69 4.86
N MET A 623 10.86 12.28 3.69
CA MET A 623 9.63 13.08 3.52
C MET A 623 8.37 12.26 3.75
N TYR A 624 8.32 11.02 3.25
CA TYR A 624 7.17 10.15 3.47
C TYR A 624 7.00 9.75 4.95
N ALA A 625 8.07 9.66 5.72
CA ALA A 625 7.99 9.48 7.17
C ALA A 625 7.27 10.66 7.86
N GLU A 626 7.44 11.88 7.34
CA GLU A 626 6.80 13.10 7.82
C GLU A 626 5.36 13.31 7.29
N ARG A 627 4.80 12.35 6.54
CA ARG A 627 3.53 12.47 5.80
C ARG A 627 2.35 13.00 6.64
N ARG A 628 2.26 12.67 7.94
CA ARG A 628 1.18 13.17 8.81
C ARG A 628 1.21 14.71 8.92
N GLY A 629 2.38 15.28 9.15
CA GLY A 629 2.57 16.73 9.20
C GLY A 629 2.36 17.39 7.84
N ILE A 630 2.87 16.77 6.76
CA ILE A 630 2.71 17.27 5.40
C ILE A 630 1.23 17.31 5.01
N VAL A 631 0.49 16.24 5.26
CA VAL A 631 -0.95 16.18 4.97
C VAL A 631 -1.71 17.22 5.79
N LYS A 632 -1.35 17.44 7.05
CA LYS A 632 -1.96 18.48 7.86
C LYS A 632 -1.74 19.88 7.27
N LYS A 633 -0.53 20.19 6.83
CA LYS A 633 -0.23 21.45 6.11
C LYS A 633 -1.03 21.57 4.82
N ALA A 634 -1.16 20.47 4.06
CA ALA A 634 -1.93 20.42 2.82
C ALA A 634 -3.45 20.62 3.06
N VAL A 635 -4.00 20.05 4.13
CA VAL A 635 -5.41 20.28 4.54
C VAL A 635 -5.64 21.75 4.89
N LYS A 636 -4.71 22.37 5.63
CA LYS A 636 -4.79 23.79 5.94
C LYS A 636 -4.72 24.68 4.68
N ALA A 637 -3.87 24.33 3.74
CA ALA A 637 -3.79 25.02 2.45
C ALA A 637 -5.07 24.79 1.61
N LEU A 638 -5.67 23.62 1.66
CA LEU A 638 -6.97 23.33 1.03
C LEU A 638 -8.09 24.22 1.60
N GLN A 639 -8.10 24.47 2.90
CA GLN A 639 -9.07 25.43 3.50
C GLN A 639 -8.93 26.83 2.90
N THR A 640 -7.71 27.28 2.62
CA THR A 640 -7.48 28.55 1.90
C THR A 640 -8.09 28.51 0.50
N VAL A 641 -7.92 27.41 -0.26
CA VAL A 641 -8.54 27.25 -1.59
C VAL A 641 -10.07 27.31 -1.51
N ILE A 642 -10.66 26.63 -0.53
CA ILE A 642 -12.11 26.64 -0.32
C ILE A 642 -12.58 28.06 0.03
N ALA A 643 -11.92 28.74 0.95
CA ALA A 643 -12.23 30.13 1.35
C ALA A 643 -12.14 31.11 0.19
N ASN A 644 -11.18 30.88 -0.73
CA ASN A 644 -10.99 31.71 -1.94
C ASN A 644 -11.93 31.31 -3.09
N GLY A 645 -12.98 30.51 -2.84
CA GLY A 645 -13.94 30.09 -3.87
C GLY A 645 -13.32 29.18 -4.93
N TYR A 646 -12.49 28.22 -4.49
CA TYR A 646 -11.79 27.25 -5.34
C TYR A 646 -10.80 27.90 -6.32
N ARG A 647 -10.01 28.83 -5.81
CA ARG A 647 -8.93 29.48 -6.56
C ARG A 647 -7.61 29.31 -5.81
N PHE A 648 -6.59 28.93 -6.56
CA PHE A 648 -5.25 28.92 -6.04
C PHE A 648 -4.71 30.32 -5.81
N THR A 649 -3.84 30.47 -4.82
CA THR A 649 -2.98 31.65 -4.67
C THR A 649 -2.15 31.79 -5.95
N GLU A 650 -2.07 32.98 -6.51
CA GLU A 650 -1.28 33.25 -7.72
C GLU A 650 -0.17 34.24 -7.41
N PRO A 651 1.05 33.76 -7.10
CA PRO A 651 2.23 34.61 -6.90
C PRO A 651 2.55 35.40 -8.17
N ASP A 652 3.14 36.59 -7.99
CA ASP A 652 3.56 37.45 -9.13
C ASP A 652 4.56 36.74 -10.04
N SER A 653 5.48 35.95 -9.45
CA SER A 653 6.43 35.11 -10.18
C SER A 653 5.76 34.10 -11.12
N ILE A 654 4.64 33.50 -10.72
CA ILE A 654 3.86 32.55 -11.54
C ILE A 654 3.13 33.31 -12.68
N ALA A 655 2.60 34.47 -12.38
CA ALA A 655 1.93 35.33 -13.39
C ALA A 655 2.94 35.84 -14.43
N GLU A 656 4.16 36.13 -14.01
CA GLU A 656 5.28 36.54 -14.88
C GLU A 656 5.76 35.36 -15.74
N ALA A 657 6.09 34.21 -15.14
CA ALA A 657 6.49 33.00 -15.85
C ALA A 657 5.44 32.56 -16.89
N ARG A 658 4.17 32.71 -16.58
CA ARG A 658 3.08 32.46 -17.53
C ARG A 658 3.11 33.43 -18.72
N ARG A 659 3.32 34.71 -18.48
CA ARG A 659 3.44 35.72 -19.56
C ARG A 659 4.65 35.44 -20.46
N ASP A 660 5.80 35.16 -19.86
CA ASP A 660 7.02 34.81 -20.58
C ASP A 660 6.82 33.54 -21.43
N TYR A 661 6.13 32.53 -20.88
CA TYR A 661 5.83 31.32 -21.62
C TYR A 661 4.86 31.58 -22.79
N GLN A 662 3.85 32.40 -22.59
CA GLN A 662 2.93 32.81 -23.65
C GLN A 662 3.65 33.58 -24.75
N SER A 663 4.53 34.50 -24.36
CA SER A 663 5.37 35.29 -25.26
C SER A 663 6.30 34.38 -26.08
N ALA A 664 7.01 33.48 -25.42
CA ALA A 664 7.94 32.56 -26.08
C ALA A 664 7.27 31.60 -27.09
N ASN A 665 5.98 31.36 -26.97
CA ASN A 665 5.24 30.50 -27.89
C ASN A 665 4.45 31.22 -28.99
N SER A 666 4.22 32.51 -28.84
CA SER A 666 3.47 33.32 -29.82
C SER A 666 4.36 34.37 -30.49
N THR A 667 4.65 34.15 -31.76
CA THR A 667 5.38 35.16 -32.56
C THR A 667 4.66 36.52 -32.62
N VAL A 668 3.34 36.52 -32.44
CA VAL A 668 2.53 37.74 -32.41
C VAL A 668 2.78 38.54 -31.13
N ILE A 669 2.83 37.81 -29.99
CA ILE A 669 3.06 38.44 -28.68
C ILE A 669 4.52 38.88 -28.56
N SER A 670 5.48 38.03 -28.94
CA SER A 670 6.89 38.39 -28.98
C SER A 670 7.12 39.66 -29.83
N PHE A 671 6.50 39.71 -31.00
CA PHE A 671 6.54 40.90 -31.84
C PHE A 671 5.94 42.12 -31.14
N TYR A 672 4.83 41.99 -30.44
CA TYR A 672 4.22 43.07 -29.68
C TYR A 672 5.16 43.60 -28.57
N GLU A 673 5.71 42.70 -27.79
CA GLU A 673 6.57 43.02 -26.65
C GLU A 673 7.91 43.61 -27.09
N GLU A 674 8.51 43.16 -28.18
CA GLU A 674 9.79 43.64 -28.70
C GLU A 674 9.64 44.87 -29.56
N CYS A 675 8.59 44.93 -30.38
CA CYS A 675 8.50 45.92 -31.48
C CYS A 675 7.46 47.00 -31.23
N MET A 676 6.61 46.88 -30.21
CA MET A 676 5.52 47.83 -29.99
C MET A 676 5.65 48.50 -28.61
N CYS A 677 5.13 49.70 -28.48
CA CYS A 677 5.13 50.45 -27.23
C CYS A 677 3.79 51.17 -27.01
N PRO A 678 3.40 51.45 -25.71
CA PRO A 678 2.22 52.23 -25.39
C PRO A 678 2.22 53.62 -26.07
N TRP A 679 1.05 54.05 -26.43
CA TRP A 679 0.81 55.38 -26.99
C TRP A 679 -0.31 56.09 -26.22
N GLU A 680 -0.45 57.42 -26.39
CA GLU A 680 -1.47 58.18 -25.68
C GLU A 680 -2.89 57.67 -25.95
N ASN A 681 -3.65 57.48 -24.88
CA ASN A 681 -5.02 56.97 -24.92
C ASN A 681 -5.90 57.65 -25.95
N GLY A 682 -6.49 56.86 -26.84
CA GLY A 682 -7.43 57.28 -27.86
C GLY A 682 -6.83 58.02 -29.06
N LYS A 683 -5.51 58.26 -29.09
CA LYS A 683 -4.84 58.81 -30.24
C LYS A 683 -4.29 57.72 -31.16
N ILE A 684 -4.35 57.97 -32.46
CA ILE A 684 -3.77 57.09 -33.48
C ILE A 684 -2.50 57.68 -34.03
N VAL A 685 -1.54 56.82 -34.34
CA VAL A 685 -0.32 57.22 -35.06
C VAL A 685 -0.62 57.13 -36.55
N ARG A 686 -0.28 58.23 -37.28
CA ARG A 686 -0.65 58.44 -38.71
C ARG A 686 -0.26 57.25 -39.62
N HIS A 687 0.85 56.60 -39.37
CA HIS A 687 1.36 55.49 -40.18
C HIS A 687 1.12 54.11 -39.59
N CYS A 688 0.55 54.03 -38.39
CA CYS A 688 0.30 52.77 -37.65
C CYS A 688 -0.99 52.07 -38.09
N THR A 689 -1.13 51.87 -39.41
CA THR A 689 -2.28 51.08 -39.90
C THR A 689 -2.06 49.62 -39.62
N THR A 690 -3.18 48.91 -39.39
CA THR A 690 -3.12 47.43 -39.13
C THR A 690 -2.42 46.68 -40.26
N GLY A 691 -2.53 47.14 -41.51
CA GLY A 691 -1.87 46.54 -42.65
C GLY A 691 -0.33 46.77 -42.68
N ARG A 692 0.14 47.95 -42.25
CA ARG A 692 1.56 48.23 -42.17
C ARG A 692 2.23 47.46 -41.03
N ILE A 693 1.62 47.47 -39.86
CA ILE A 693 2.09 46.68 -38.71
C ILE A 693 2.20 45.19 -39.07
N TYR A 694 1.22 44.64 -39.78
CA TYR A 694 1.29 43.29 -40.24
C TYR A 694 2.45 43.01 -41.21
N LYS A 695 2.80 43.96 -42.09
CA LYS A 695 3.96 43.81 -42.97
C LYS A 695 5.29 43.84 -42.17
N VAL A 696 5.37 44.69 -41.17
CA VAL A 696 6.52 44.72 -40.26
C VAL A 696 6.63 43.41 -39.48
N TYR A 697 5.53 42.89 -38.99
CA TYR A 697 5.49 41.56 -38.34
C TYR A 697 6.00 40.46 -39.27
N GLN A 698 5.58 40.48 -40.52
CA GLN A 698 6.04 39.46 -41.49
C GLN A 698 7.57 39.57 -41.76
N ALA A 699 8.11 40.79 -41.84
CA ALA A 699 9.54 41.03 -41.99
C ALA A 699 10.30 40.59 -40.74
N TRP A 700 9.82 40.97 -39.55
CA TRP A 700 10.40 40.57 -38.27
C TRP A 700 10.43 39.04 -38.10
N CYS A 701 9.37 38.34 -38.42
CA CYS A 701 9.35 36.87 -38.39
C CYS A 701 10.40 36.24 -39.31
N ARG A 702 10.59 36.80 -40.51
CA ARG A 702 11.55 36.31 -41.51
C ARG A 702 12.99 36.52 -41.06
N GLU A 703 13.30 37.68 -40.49
CA GLU A 703 14.64 38.01 -40.05
C GLU A 703 15.06 37.29 -38.77
N ASN A 704 14.12 37.08 -37.87
CA ASN A 704 14.37 36.38 -36.62
C ASN A 704 14.16 34.84 -36.73
N ASN A 705 14.03 34.29 -37.92
CA ASN A 705 13.87 32.84 -38.17
C ASN A 705 12.70 32.19 -37.42
N HIS A 706 11.60 32.93 -37.22
CA HIS A 706 10.39 32.41 -36.56
C HIS A 706 9.52 31.52 -37.46
N GLY A 707 10.04 31.03 -38.57
CA GLY A 707 9.29 30.24 -39.55
C GLY A 707 8.31 31.09 -40.36
N TYR A 708 7.09 30.54 -40.60
CA TYR A 708 6.07 31.28 -41.33
C TYR A 708 5.31 32.23 -40.40
N ALA A 709 5.22 33.51 -40.83
CA ALA A 709 4.37 34.49 -40.13
C ALA A 709 2.91 34.01 -40.12
N ARG A 710 2.17 34.24 -39.05
CA ARG A 710 0.73 33.96 -38.95
C ARG A 710 -0.01 34.73 -40.04
N THR A 711 -1.15 34.22 -40.46
CA THR A 711 -2.00 34.94 -41.40
C THR A 711 -2.46 36.29 -40.83
N ALA A 712 -2.80 37.26 -41.70
CA ALA A 712 -3.28 38.56 -41.24
C ALA A 712 -4.53 38.48 -40.35
N LYS A 713 -5.34 37.46 -40.52
CA LYS A 713 -6.52 37.19 -39.66
C LYS A 713 -6.08 36.71 -38.28
N GLU A 714 -5.25 35.69 -38.21
CA GLU A 714 -4.73 35.13 -36.95
C GLU A 714 -3.92 36.17 -36.18
N PHE A 715 -3.03 36.95 -36.84
CA PHE A 715 -2.28 38.06 -36.21
C PHE A 715 -3.22 39.02 -35.48
N ARG A 716 -4.29 39.47 -36.17
CA ARG A 716 -5.24 40.43 -35.61
C ARG A 716 -6.02 39.83 -34.43
N GLU A 717 -6.46 38.61 -34.58
CA GLU A 717 -7.22 37.91 -33.52
C GLU A 717 -6.39 37.61 -32.28
N GLN A 718 -5.16 37.14 -32.45
CA GLN A 718 -4.22 36.89 -31.35
C GLN A 718 -3.78 38.16 -30.64
N LEU A 719 -3.41 39.19 -31.40
CA LEU A 719 -3.01 40.49 -30.81
C LEU A 719 -4.19 41.09 -30.02
N ALA A 720 -5.38 41.12 -30.59
CA ALA A 720 -6.57 41.67 -29.92
C ALA A 720 -6.91 40.86 -28.65
N GLY A 721 -6.87 39.52 -28.72
CA GLY A 721 -7.08 38.65 -27.57
C GLY A 721 -6.05 38.87 -26.45
N TYR A 722 -4.79 39.04 -26.79
CA TYR A 722 -3.71 39.38 -25.83
C TYR A 722 -3.97 40.72 -25.12
N LEU A 723 -4.46 41.70 -25.85
CA LEU A 723 -4.82 43.02 -25.32
C LEU A 723 -6.15 43.04 -24.55
N GLY A 724 -6.83 41.88 -24.41
CA GLY A 724 -8.03 41.72 -23.60
C GLY A 724 -9.33 42.12 -24.26
N GLY A 725 -9.37 42.22 -25.61
CA GLY A 725 -10.55 42.64 -26.37
C GLY A 725 -10.71 41.93 -27.71
N THR A 726 -11.72 42.34 -28.47
CA THR A 726 -11.86 41.95 -29.86
C THR A 726 -11.09 42.89 -30.77
N PHE A 727 -10.89 42.54 -32.06
CA PHE A 727 -10.23 43.42 -33.02
C PHE A 727 -10.90 44.78 -33.15
N ALA A 728 -12.24 44.86 -32.99
CA ALA A 728 -12.98 46.12 -32.98
C ALA A 728 -12.70 46.96 -31.74
N ASP A 729 -12.44 46.33 -30.60
CA ASP A 729 -12.15 47.05 -29.34
C ASP A 729 -10.77 47.69 -29.35
N VAL A 730 -9.76 47.05 -29.96
CA VAL A 730 -8.35 47.52 -30.01
C VAL A 730 -8.02 48.36 -31.25
N THR A 731 -9.01 48.59 -32.14
CA THR A 731 -8.79 49.35 -33.38
C THR A 731 -9.82 50.46 -33.57
N THR A 732 -9.48 51.42 -34.41
CA THR A 732 -10.36 52.48 -34.88
C THR A 732 -10.27 52.68 -36.38
N ARG A 733 -11.32 53.12 -37.04
CA ARG A 733 -11.34 53.37 -38.48
C ARG A 733 -11.40 54.86 -38.76
N GLN A 734 -10.41 55.38 -39.53
CA GLN A 734 -10.36 56.75 -39.99
C GLN A 734 -9.97 56.83 -41.47
N LYS A 735 -10.64 57.68 -42.23
CA LYS A 735 -10.35 57.95 -43.66
C LYS A 735 -10.08 56.67 -44.50
N GLY A 736 -10.89 55.65 -44.26
CA GLY A 736 -10.79 54.40 -44.98
C GLY A 736 -9.78 53.38 -44.49
N ASN A 737 -8.91 53.75 -43.57
CA ASN A 737 -7.89 52.87 -42.96
C ASN A 737 -8.27 52.47 -41.54
N THR A 738 -7.83 51.29 -41.12
CA THR A 738 -7.96 50.77 -39.74
C THR A 738 -6.62 50.92 -39.02
N TYR A 739 -6.66 51.45 -37.81
CA TYR A 739 -5.49 51.74 -36.98
C TYR A 739 -5.67 51.05 -35.64
N TYR A 740 -4.54 50.66 -35.03
CA TYR A 740 -4.56 50.23 -33.64
C TYR A 740 -4.67 51.47 -32.73
N LYS A 741 -5.32 51.30 -31.60
CA LYS A 741 -5.45 52.33 -30.53
C LYS A 741 -4.38 52.02 -29.46
N ASP A 742 -3.99 53.10 -28.76
CA ASP A 742 -3.25 53.04 -27.50
C ASP A 742 -1.83 52.42 -27.58
N PHE A 743 -1.32 52.09 -28.77
CA PHE A 743 0.03 51.65 -28.98
C PHE A 743 0.54 51.93 -30.42
N THR A 744 1.85 51.95 -30.55
CA THR A 744 2.57 52.15 -31.81
C THR A 744 3.79 51.24 -31.90
N ILE A 745 4.48 51.24 -33.03
CA ILE A 745 5.77 50.55 -33.21
C ILE A 745 6.87 51.41 -32.55
N THR A 746 7.83 50.76 -31.89
CA THR A 746 9.03 51.44 -31.32
C THR A 746 9.84 52.16 -32.41
N GLU A 747 10.59 53.24 -32.05
CA GLU A 747 11.40 53.95 -33.02
C GLU A 747 12.50 53.07 -33.64
N GLU A 748 13.12 52.21 -32.83
CA GLU A 748 14.08 51.23 -33.30
C GLU A 748 13.49 50.29 -34.36
N THR A 749 12.27 49.77 -34.13
CA THR A 749 11.54 48.93 -35.09
C THR A 749 11.18 49.68 -36.37
N LYS A 750 10.86 50.98 -36.27
CA LYS A 750 10.58 51.83 -37.44
C LYS A 750 11.84 52.01 -38.30
N GLU A 751 12.99 52.17 -37.68
CA GLU A 751 14.26 52.29 -38.40
C GLU A 751 14.66 50.98 -39.07
N LEU A 752 14.58 49.84 -38.34
CA LEU A 752 14.93 48.53 -38.86
C LEU A 752 14.02 48.09 -40.02
N TYR A 753 12.73 48.41 -39.96
CA TYR A 753 11.73 48.00 -40.94
C TYR A 753 11.10 49.19 -41.69
N ALA A 754 11.89 50.23 -41.95
CA ALA A 754 11.42 51.48 -42.57
C ALA A 754 10.66 51.24 -43.88
N LYS A 755 11.14 50.33 -44.72
CA LYS A 755 10.55 49.97 -46.00
C LYS A 755 9.14 49.35 -45.83
N GLU A 756 8.97 48.42 -44.91
CA GLU A 756 7.71 47.72 -44.61
C GLU A 756 6.71 48.64 -43.93
N TYR A 757 7.17 49.49 -43.06
CA TYR A 757 6.38 50.51 -42.39
C TYR A 757 5.98 51.64 -43.34
N GLY A 758 6.71 51.81 -44.44
CA GLY A 758 6.41 52.78 -45.47
C GLY A 758 6.90 54.19 -45.13
N TYR A 759 8.02 54.28 -44.42
CA TYR A 759 8.80 55.51 -44.34
C TYR A 759 9.62 55.66 -45.63
N GLU A 760 9.43 56.77 -46.34
CA GLU A 760 10.40 57.24 -47.33
C GLU A 760 11.52 57.97 -46.59
N GLU A 761 12.78 57.86 -47.05
CA GLU A 761 13.98 58.51 -46.45
C GLU A 761 13.80 60.01 -46.21
N THR A 762 12.90 60.64 -46.92
CA THR A 762 12.61 62.10 -46.81
C THR A 762 11.73 62.44 -45.58
N GLU A 763 11.07 61.51 -44.88
CA GLU A 763 10.26 61.79 -43.69
C GLU A 763 11.08 61.74 -42.38
N PHE A 764 12.28 61.18 -42.41
CA PHE A 764 13.19 61.10 -41.25
C PHE A 764 13.82 62.46 -40.91
N LEU A 765 13.80 63.41 -41.85
CA LEU A 765 14.41 64.73 -41.68
C LEU A 765 13.41 65.86 -41.30
N ALA A 766 12.16 65.53 -41.12
CA ALA A 766 11.08 66.48 -40.81
C ALA A 766 10.41 66.26 -39.45
N GLY A 767 11.08 65.53 -38.48
CA GLY A 767 10.60 65.21 -37.14
C GLY A 767 10.77 66.28 -36.11
#